data_98eafe0318616d9db5ae4d6542baa4b3
#
_entry.id   98eafe0318616d9db5ae4d6542baa4b3
#
_cell.length_a   1.000
_cell.length_b   1.000
_cell.length_c   1.000
_cell.angle_alpha   90.00
_cell.angle_beta   90.00
_cell.angle_gamma   90.00
#
_symmetry.space_group_name_H-M   'P 1'
#
loop_
_entity.id
_entity.type
_entity.pdbx_description
1 polymer ?
#
loop_
_entity_poly.entity_id
_entity_poly.type
_entity_poly.pdbx_seq_one_letter_code
_entity_poly.pdbx_strand_id
1 'polypeptide(L)'
;MISVQNMDEFFEAVGSQEFFCRTNWREEKLWHCQEGMPQYEMKLLRKADGLKVQMYADPIFYGRKYLYFLSEKNTIYRIPREEIAEVCEFLEYMERCPDGVCEIAKEDIPTFCQGLLPVLEEHFKVKKEEKLELQQYLPPQVEFQIYLDAPQHDMIICELLAVYGEKKYNVFADANDIHQLSHGRDVRKEAAANQLVRSCFSAYDARKHQMLLQGADEMYEFLSSGMEDLQKLGEIFVSDRLKAIRVIPAPKVSVGVSLAENVLELHLNPGNFGMEELAEILSKYDRKKKFYRLRTGEFMDMDEDGIRVLSELRENLQISEAKLKSGEITIPKYRALYLDTRLKEQDDLQVEKNREFRMLIRNMKTAEENDFELPDNLQAQLREYQKTGFWWLKTLCQNGFGGILADDMGLGKTLQTIAFLLSEMQEAPEDANLRSLIVAPASLVYNWESECARFAPELQTRLVAGTQEQRKEMIQNAGMQDILITSYDLLRRDIELYQDLPFFCEIIDEAQFIKNHATQGAKAVKTIHASFRLALTGTPVENQLSELWSIFDYLMPGFLYGYQKFREQFELPIVRNGDEERLERLQKMIRPFILRRLKKEVLKDLPDKIEKNMAARMEQKQKELYHAHAQRLALMLQNQTEEEFADSRFQVLSELTRLRQLCCDPGLLLEDYHGESAKTDMCMELIVNAVGAGHKILLFSQFTSMLDRLTERLKKEGIDYYLLTGSVNKEKRMQMVDSFNKDDVPVFCISLKAGGTGLNLTAADIVIHYDPWWNVAVQNQATDRAHRIG
;
A
#
# COMPACT_ATOMS: atom_id res chain seq x y z
N MET A 1 46.50 32.45 -2.17
CA MET A 1 47.03 31.39 -1.28
C MET A 1 45.81 30.59 -0.75
N ILE A 2 45.73 29.33 -1.09
CA ILE A 2 44.63 28.45 -0.61
C ILE A 2 44.98 28.02 0.80
N SER A 3 44.08 28.22 1.74
CA SER A 3 44.33 27.74 3.13
C SER A 3 44.13 26.21 3.18
N VAL A 4 44.78 25.57 4.14
CA VAL A 4 44.63 24.12 4.40
C VAL A 4 43.14 23.70 4.51
N GLN A 5 42.31 24.60 5.04
CA GLN A 5 40.87 24.34 5.22
C GLN A 5 40.10 24.28 3.92
N ASN A 6 40.54 24.96 2.85
CA ASN A 6 39.83 25.07 1.60
C ASN A 6 40.49 24.26 0.47
N MET A 7 41.58 23.53 0.78
CA MET A 7 42.36 22.79 -0.22
C MET A 7 41.55 21.63 -0.81
N ASP A 8 40.91 20.83 0.03
CA ASP A 8 40.07 19.71 -0.41
C ASP A 8 38.92 20.20 -1.28
N GLU A 9 38.20 21.26 -0.85
CA GLU A 9 37.08 21.83 -1.62
C GLU A 9 37.54 22.40 -2.97
N PHE A 10 38.74 23.04 -3.02
CA PHE A 10 39.30 23.54 -4.27
C PHE A 10 39.59 22.41 -5.24
N PHE A 11 40.28 21.36 -4.78
CA PHE A 11 40.66 20.27 -5.67
C PHE A 11 39.48 19.34 -5.99
N GLU A 12 38.46 19.26 -5.15
CA GLU A 12 37.18 18.63 -5.48
C GLU A 12 36.47 19.41 -6.62
N ALA A 13 36.45 20.72 -6.56
CA ALA A 13 35.82 21.57 -7.57
C ALA A 13 36.59 21.58 -8.91
N VAL A 14 37.92 21.57 -8.90
CA VAL A 14 38.77 21.52 -10.09
C VAL A 14 38.71 20.15 -10.77
N GLY A 15 38.59 19.07 -9.98
CA GLY A 15 38.60 17.70 -10.49
C GLY A 15 39.85 17.41 -11.32
N SER A 16 39.68 16.87 -12.52
CA SER A 16 40.75 16.55 -13.46
C SER A 16 41.09 17.70 -14.44
N GLN A 17 40.52 18.87 -14.25
CA GLN A 17 40.76 20.01 -15.14
C GLN A 17 42.13 20.62 -14.88
N GLU A 18 42.74 21.15 -15.97
CA GLU A 18 43.97 21.89 -15.87
C GLU A 18 43.72 23.30 -15.34
N PHE A 19 44.59 23.77 -14.45
CA PHE A 19 44.49 25.11 -13.85
C PHE A 19 45.84 25.80 -13.78
N PHE A 20 45.84 27.14 -13.84
CA PHE A 20 47.04 27.92 -13.69
C PHE A 20 47.40 28.14 -12.20
N CYS A 21 48.63 27.79 -11.83
CA CYS A 21 49.17 27.97 -10.50
C CYS A 21 50.53 28.65 -10.52
N ARG A 22 50.76 29.56 -9.55
CA ARG A 22 52.07 30.19 -9.32
C ARG A 22 52.71 29.54 -8.10
N THR A 23 53.71 28.75 -8.33
CA THR A 23 54.49 28.14 -7.24
C THR A 23 55.60 29.02 -6.69
N ASN A 24 56.17 29.93 -7.52
CA ASN A 24 57.11 30.98 -7.13
C ASN A 24 56.73 32.28 -7.86
N TRP A 25 56.83 33.41 -7.21
CA TRP A 25 56.34 34.74 -7.59
C TRP A 25 56.67 35.21 -9.05
N ARG A 26 57.20 34.36 -9.89
CA ARG A 26 57.71 34.76 -11.23
C ARG A 26 57.09 34.06 -12.46
N GLU A 27 56.48 32.84 -12.33
CA GLU A 27 55.96 32.13 -13.50
C GLU A 27 54.63 31.46 -13.21
N GLU A 28 53.64 31.67 -14.07
CA GLU A 28 52.42 30.90 -14.09
C GLU A 28 52.61 29.63 -14.92
N LYS A 29 52.35 28.46 -14.33
CA LYS A 29 52.39 27.18 -15.02
C LYS A 29 51.05 26.50 -14.96
N LEU A 30 50.75 25.72 -16.01
CA LEU A 30 49.57 24.91 -16.08
C LEU A 30 49.79 23.64 -15.28
N TRP A 31 48.89 23.35 -14.34
CA TRP A 31 48.95 22.20 -13.45
C TRP A 31 47.69 21.33 -13.61
N HIS A 32 47.80 20.04 -13.35
CA HIS A 32 46.65 19.12 -13.25
C HIS A 32 46.71 18.32 -11.97
N CYS A 33 45.53 17.90 -11.45
CA CYS A 33 45.43 17.04 -10.29
C CYS A 33 45.20 15.61 -10.75
N GLN A 34 45.92 14.67 -10.12
CA GLN A 34 45.83 13.24 -10.39
C GLN A 34 45.60 12.47 -9.08
N GLU A 35 44.68 11.49 -9.07
CA GLU A 35 44.49 10.58 -7.96
C GLU A 35 45.66 9.64 -7.78
N GLY A 36 46.04 9.38 -6.51
CA GLY A 36 47.09 8.49 -6.14
C GLY A 36 48.35 9.20 -5.61
N MET A 37 49.48 8.52 -5.60
CA MET A 37 50.77 8.98 -5.11
C MET A 37 51.85 8.92 -6.22
N PRO A 38 52.83 9.82 -6.24
CA PRO A 38 53.98 9.68 -7.13
C PRO A 38 54.71 8.36 -6.96
N GLN A 39 55.23 7.81 -8.05
CA GLN A 39 56.02 6.57 -7.94
C GLN A 39 57.43 6.91 -7.43
N TYR A 40 57.65 6.65 -6.17
CA TYR A 40 58.96 6.84 -5.58
C TYR A 40 59.85 5.62 -5.74
N GLU A 41 61.12 5.86 -6.05
CA GLU A 41 62.18 4.82 -6.05
C GLU A 41 63.11 5.06 -4.87
N MET A 42 63.18 4.10 -3.95
CA MET A 42 64.01 4.10 -2.77
C MET A 42 65.21 3.20 -3.03
N LYS A 43 66.43 3.67 -2.72
CA LYS A 43 67.65 2.91 -2.85
C LYS A 43 68.22 2.64 -1.45
N LEU A 44 68.53 1.38 -1.17
CA LEU A 44 69.22 0.96 0.02
C LEU A 44 70.71 0.67 -0.33
N LEU A 45 71.61 1.46 0.25
CA LEU A 45 73.06 1.44 -0.05
C LEU A 45 73.82 1.07 1.24
N ARG A 46 74.90 0.31 1.08
CA ARG A 46 75.77 -0.04 2.19
C ARG A 46 76.60 1.16 2.64
N LYS A 47 76.69 1.35 3.99
CA LYS A 47 77.67 2.29 4.64
C LYS A 47 78.54 1.52 5.58
N ALA A 48 79.75 2.04 5.88
CA ALA A 48 80.74 1.32 6.76
C ALA A 48 80.15 0.98 8.17
N ASP A 49 79.38 1.93 8.71
CA ASP A 49 78.77 1.79 10.05
C ASP A 49 77.23 1.84 10.03
N GLY A 50 76.54 1.29 8.96
CA GLY A 50 75.15 1.32 8.93
C GLY A 50 74.55 1.12 7.54
N LEU A 51 73.34 1.58 7.33
CA LEU A 51 72.60 1.57 6.09
C LEU A 51 72.30 3.01 5.64
N LYS A 52 72.36 3.27 4.33
CA LYS A 52 71.96 4.56 3.72
C LYS A 52 70.71 4.33 2.91
N VAL A 53 69.65 5.06 3.25
CA VAL A 53 68.39 5.11 2.54
C VAL A 53 68.39 6.39 1.69
N GLN A 54 68.20 6.26 0.38
CA GLN A 54 68.16 7.39 -0.54
C GLN A 54 66.85 7.39 -1.28
N MET A 55 66.07 8.46 -1.13
CA MET A 55 64.83 8.71 -1.81
C MET A 55 64.49 10.19 -1.82
N TYR A 56 64.11 10.74 -2.96
CA TYR A 56 63.64 12.12 -3.05
C TYR A 56 62.10 12.13 -2.95
N ALA A 57 61.57 12.75 -1.90
CA ALA A 57 60.15 12.96 -1.73
C ALA A 57 59.72 14.35 -2.21
N ASP A 58 58.61 14.40 -2.91
CA ASP A 58 58.02 15.67 -3.33
C ASP A 58 57.46 16.45 -2.12
N PRO A 59 57.37 17.81 -2.19
CA PRO A 59 56.75 18.61 -1.16
C PRO A 59 55.33 18.15 -0.83
N ILE A 60 55.01 18.01 0.46
CA ILE A 60 53.75 17.49 0.95
C ILE A 60 52.89 18.63 1.51
N PHE A 61 51.60 18.66 1.11
CA PHE A 61 50.62 19.60 1.63
C PHE A 61 49.44 18.83 2.23
N TYR A 62 48.88 19.35 3.30
CA TYR A 62 47.81 18.71 4.08
C TYR A 62 46.49 19.33 3.78
N GLY A 63 45.53 18.53 3.28
CA GLY A 63 44.09 18.81 3.35
C GLY A 63 43.47 18.22 4.61
N ARG A 64 42.16 18.31 4.76
CA ARG A 64 41.41 17.65 5.85
C ARG A 64 41.30 16.14 5.62
N LYS A 65 41.00 15.77 4.39
CA LYS A 65 40.76 14.36 3.97
C LYS A 65 41.92 13.77 3.17
N TYR A 66 42.65 14.63 2.42
CA TYR A 66 43.66 14.22 1.44
C TYR A 66 45.02 14.76 1.81
N LEU A 67 46.08 14.05 1.33
CA LEU A 67 47.43 14.53 1.22
C LEU A 67 47.71 14.88 -0.25
N TYR A 68 48.50 15.93 -0.47
CA TYR A 68 48.82 16.46 -1.79
C TYR A 68 50.34 16.49 -1.97
N PHE A 69 50.81 15.91 -3.07
CA PHE A 69 52.22 15.89 -3.44
C PHE A 69 52.46 16.80 -4.64
N LEU A 70 53.38 17.73 -4.56
CA LEU A 70 53.69 18.69 -5.59
C LEU A 70 54.86 18.18 -6.44
N SER A 71 54.57 17.47 -7.54
CA SER A 71 55.58 16.92 -8.41
C SER A 71 56.21 17.97 -9.36
N GLU A 72 57.51 17.89 -9.63
CA GLU A 72 58.23 18.76 -10.56
C GLU A 72 57.64 18.78 -11.98
N LYS A 73 56.83 17.77 -12.39
CA LYS A 73 56.18 17.68 -13.70
C LYS A 73 54.88 18.50 -13.79
N ASN A 74 54.64 19.48 -12.92
CA ASN A 74 53.43 20.28 -12.82
C ASN A 74 52.17 19.42 -12.54
N THR A 75 52.35 18.33 -11.84
CA THR A 75 51.27 17.45 -11.41
C THR A 75 51.13 17.53 -9.89
N ILE A 76 49.88 17.66 -9.42
CA ILE A 76 49.55 17.53 -8.00
C ILE A 76 48.86 16.17 -7.85
N TYR A 77 49.50 15.29 -7.11
CA TYR A 77 48.91 14.04 -6.71
C TYR A 77 48.11 14.22 -5.45
N ARG A 78 46.94 13.62 -5.34
CA ARG A 78 46.14 13.58 -4.13
C ARG A 78 45.77 12.15 -3.76
N ILE A 79 45.86 11.84 -2.47
CA ILE A 79 45.52 10.53 -1.94
C ILE A 79 44.82 10.66 -0.58
N PRO A 80 43.81 9.83 -0.26
CA PRO A 80 43.19 9.80 1.07
C PRO A 80 44.23 9.55 2.15
N ARG A 81 44.17 10.33 3.24
CA ARG A 81 45.17 10.21 4.35
C ARG A 81 45.19 8.81 4.95
N GLU A 82 44.07 8.11 4.97
CA GLU A 82 43.92 6.78 5.54
C GLU A 82 44.72 5.75 4.73
N GLU A 83 44.86 5.89 3.42
CA GLU A 83 45.54 4.94 2.55
C GLU A 83 47.07 4.92 2.71
N ILE A 84 47.67 6.03 3.17
CA ILE A 84 49.13 6.16 3.34
C ILE A 84 49.53 6.52 4.76
N ALA A 85 48.64 6.33 5.71
CA ALA A 85 48.89 6.67 7.12
C ALA A 85 50.19 6.05 7.65
N GLU A 86 50.49 4.81 7.23
CA GLU A 86 51.68 4.04 7.67
C GLU A 86 53.03 4.59 7.17
N VAL A 87 53.03 5.26 6.00
CA VAL A 87 54.26 5.80 5.37
C VAL A 87 54.38 7.32 5.42
N CYS A 88 53.31 8.00 5.90
CA CYS A 88 53.22 9.47 5.91
C CYS A 88 54.40 10.08 6.69
N GLU A 89 54.65 9.62 7.89
CA GLU A 89 55.77 10.12 8.73
C GLU A 89 57.14 9.89 8.09
N PHE A 90 57.32 8.78 7.40
CA PHE A 90 58.55 8.50 6.67
C PHE A 90 58.74 9.44 5.49
N LEU A 91 57.68 9.71 4.73
CA LEU A 91 57.70 10.65 3.60
C LEU A 91 58.04 12.08 4.07
N GLU A 92 57.43 12.54 5.18
CA GLU A 92 57.72 13.84 5.78
C GLU A 92 59.18 13.93 6.27
N TYR A 93 59.68 12.85 6.80
CA TYR A 93 61.09 12.81 7.24
C TYR A 93 62.00 12.91 6.02
N MET A 94 61.73 12.16 4.95
CA MET A 94 62.53 12.17 3.73
C MET A 94 62.49 13.51 2.97
N GLU A 95 61.36 14.21 2.97
CA GLU A 95 61.21 15.58 2.43
C GLU A 95 62.21 16.55 3.12
N ARG A 96 62.43 16.41 4.40
CA ARG A 96 63.29 17.26 5.18
C ARG A 96 64.78 16.87 5.15
N CYS A 97 65.09 15.65 4.66
CA CYS A 97 66.45 15.15 4.61
C CYS A 97 67.26 15.86 3.52
N PRO A 98 68.45 16.41 3.82
CA PRO A 98 69.35 16.95 2.81
C PRO A 98 69.70 15.88 1.75
N ASP A 99 69.61 16.30 0.47
CA ASP A 99 69.87 15.43 -0.66
C ASP A 99 69.06 14.13 -0.73
N GLY A 100 67.89 14.07 -0.02
CA GLY A 100 67.02 12.91 0.04
C GLY A 100 67.73 11.67 0.66
N VAL A 101 68.59 11.89 1.61
CA VAL A 101 69.42 10.81 2.23
C VAL A 101 69.14 10.71 3.74
N CYS A 102 68.79 9.52 4.17
CA CYS A 102 68.70 9.15 5.60
C CYS A 102 69.72 8.05 5.91
N GLU A 103 70.30 8.11 7.07
CA GLU A 103 71.26 7.12 7.55
C GLU A 103 70.70 6.32 8.77
N ILE A 104 70.78 5.02 8.71
CA ILE A 104 70.37 4.12 9.77
C ILE A 104 71.60 3.52 10.40
N ALA A 105 71.76 3.68 11.72
CA ALA A 105 72.84 3.12 12.47
C ALA A 105 72.78 1.56 12.44
N LYS A 106 73.93 0.93 12.58
CA LYS A 106 74.06 -0.54 12.56
C LYS A 106 73.20 -1.24 13.61
N GLU A 107 72.99 -0.63 14.76
CA GLU A 107 72.15 -1.11 15.86
C GLU A 107 70.66 -1.06 15.52
N ASP A 108 70.21 -0.15 14.63
CA ASP A 108 68.81 0.08 14.25
C ASP A 108 68.41 -0.70 12.99
N ILE A 109 69.36 -1.35 12.28
CA ILE A 109 69.06 -2.12 11.06
C ILE A 109 68.05 -3.22 11.31
N PRO A 110 68.10 -4.01 12.38
CA PRO A 110 67.12 -5.03 12.65
C PRO A 110 65.71 -4.44 12.81
N THR A 111 65.57 -3.36 13.58
CA THR A 111 64.30 -2.67 13.81
C THR A 111 63.74 -2.09 12.52
N PHE A 112 64.59 -1.48 11.68
CA PHE A 112 64.20 -1.01 10.37
C PHE A 112 63.71 -2.12 9.44
N CYS A 113 64.46 -3.24 9.36
CA CYS A 113 64.14 -4.37 8.49
C CYS A 113 62.92 -5.14 8.94
N GLN A 114 62.63 -5.20 10.23
CA GLN A 114 61.45 -5.91 10.76
C GLN A 114 60.19 -5.04 10.81
N GLY A 115 60.34 -3.75 11.05
CA GLY A 115 59.21 -2.81 11.19
C GLY A 115 58.88 -2.02 9.93
N LEU A 116 59.82 -1.14 9.53
CA LEU A 116 59.52 -0.11 8.52
C LEU A 116 59.79 -0.61 7.08
N LEU A 117 60.84 -1.39 6.83
CA LEU A 117 61.18 -1.84 5.47
C LEU A 117 60.04 -2.60 4.75
N PRO A 118 59.33 -3.55 5.40
CA PRO A 118 58.23 -4.24 4.78
C PRO A 118 57.10 -3.31 4.34
N VAL A 119 56.78 -2.31 5.17
CA VAL A 119 55.78 -1.27 4.82
C VAL A 119 56.21 -0.44 3.62
N LEU A 120 57.51 -0.06 3.60
CA LEU A 120 58.06 0.74 2.50
C LEU A 120 58.10 -0.05 1.19
N GLU A 121 58.32 -1.38 1.23
CA GLU A 121 58.28 -2.26 0.06
C GLU A 121 56.90 -2.43 -0.53
N GLU A 122 55.82 -2.30 0.26
CA GLU A 122 54.44 -2.30 -0.21
C GLU A 122 54.07 -1.02 -0.98
N HIS A 123 54.62 0.13 -0.59
CA HIS A 123 54.27 1.44 -1.15
C HIS A 123 55.30 2.00 -2.16
N PHE A 124 56.58 1.57 -2.08
CA PHE A 124 57.69 2.13 -2.88
C PHE A 124 58.42 1.03 -3.62
N LYS A 125 59.01 1.43 -4.77
CA LYS A 125 59.96 0.59 -5.51
C LYS A 125 61.31 0.60 -4.86
N VAL A 126 61.61 -0.40 -4.03
CA VAL A 126 62.86 -0.53 -3.27
C VAL A 126 63.90 -1.24 -4.12
N LYS A 127 65.08 -0.57 -4.37
CA LYS A 127 66.26 -1.13 -4.98
C LYS A 127 67.33 -1.37 -3.96
N LYS A 128 67.76 -2.64 -3.79
CA LYS A 128 68.80 -3.01 -2.87
C LYS A 128 70.14 -3.17 -3.61
N GLU A 129 71.24 -2.66 -3.03
CA GLU A 129 72.56 -2.87 -3.55
C GLU A 129 72.95 -4.38 -3.51
N GLU A 130 73.57 -4.93 -4.57
CA GLU A 130 73.84 -6.37 -4.73
C GLU A 130 74.63 -7.02 -3.60
N LYS A 131 75.34 -6.29 -2.75
CA LYS A 131 76.16 -6.76 -1.66
C LYS A 131 75.49 -6.55 -0.28
N LEU A 132 74.22 -6.23 -0.23
CA LEU A 132 73.51 -5.92 1.01
C LEU A 132 72.83 -7.22 1.56
N GLU A 133 73.37 -7.83 2.57
CA GLU A 133 72.85 -9.04 3.21
C GLU A 133 71.87 -8.66 4.31
N LEU A 134 70.64 -8.25 3.91
CA LEU A 134 69.55 -7.91 4.82
C LEU A 134 68.66 -9.09 5.21
N GLN A 135 68.79 -10.23 4.50
CA GLN A 135 67.93 -11.41 4.72
C GLN A 135 67.97 -11.92 6.19
N GLN A 136 69.10 -11.81 6.91
CA GLN A 136 69.15 -12.20 8.28
C GLN A 136 68.39 -11.35 9.29
N TYR A 137 67.96 -10.15 8.85
CA TYR A 137 67.17 -9.18 9.65
C TYR A 137 65.71 -9.08 9.22
N LEU A 138 65.30 -9.70 8.12
CA LEU A 138 63.90 -9.76 7.70
C LEU A 138 63.11 -10.69 8.62
N PRO A 139 61.82 -10.38 8.88
CA PRO A 139 60.95 -11.25 9.63
C PRO A 139 60.84 -12.62 8.93
N PRO A 140 60.82 -13.72 9.68
CA PRO A 140 60.65 -15.06 9.10
C PRO A 140 59.22 -15.14 8.44
N GLN A 141 59.08 -16.00 7.43
CA GLN A 141 57.80 -16.28 6.84
C GLN A 141 56.88 -16.95 7.86
N VAL A 142 55.68 -16.43 8.02
CA VAL A 142 54.63 -16.95 8.89
C VAL A 142 53.50 -17.53 8.05
N GLU A 143 53.02 -18.70 8.45
CA GLU A 143 51.80 -19.31 7.97
C GLU A 143 50.81 -19.35 9.11
N PHE A 144 49.51 -19.04 8.83
CA PHE A 144 48.48 -19.07 9.85
C PHE A 144 47.64 -20.33 9.73
N GLN A 145 47.37 -20.96 10.88
CA GLN A 145 46.46 -22.08 11.03
C GLN A 145 45.33 -21.67 11.97
N ILE A 146 44.09 -21.76 11.47
CA ILE A 146 42.88 -21.31 12.18
C ILE A 146 42.08 -22.55 12.54
N TYR A 147 41.86 -22.78 13.81
CA TYR A 147 41.07 -23.91 14.31
C TYR A 147 39.71 -23.41 14.79
N LEU A 148 38.63 -23.93 14.17
CA LEU A 148 37.26 -23.59 14.49
C LEU A 148 36.52 -24.81 15.03
N ASP A 149 35.84 -24.65 16.18
CA ASP A 149 35.01 -25.69 16.78
C ASP A 149 33.71 -25.11 17.35
N ALA A 150 32.67 -25.93 17.45
CA ALA A 150 31.41 -25.63 18.09
C ALA A 150 31.16 -26.53 19.30
N PRO A 151 31.78 -26.26 20.46
CA PRO A 151 31.65 -27.12 21.64
C PRO A 151 30.24 -27.13 22.23
N GLN A 152 29.43 -26.07 21.99
CA GLN A 152 28.04 -25.90 22.41
C GLN A 152 27.17 -25.46 21.24
N HIS A 153 25.86 -25.63 21.37
CA HIS A 153 24.91 -25.38 20.31
C HIS A 153 24.91 -23.91 19.83
N ASP A 154 25.21 -22.96 20.73
CA ASP A 154 25.14 -21.51 20.46
C ASP A 154 26.49 -20.83 20.60
N MET A 155 27.60 -21.56 20.33
CA MET A 155 28.94 -21.03 20.49
C MET A 155 29.90 -21.59 19.42
N ILE A 156 30.64 -20.68 18.77
CA ILE A 156 31.80 -21.01 17.96
C ILE A 156 33.05 -20.52 18.69
N ILE A 157 34.10 -21.33 18.73
CA ILE A 157 35.41 -20.95 19.24
C ILE A 157 36.41 -20.92 18.09
N CYS A 158 37.36 -19.99 18.17
CA CYS A 158 38.46 -19.84 17.23
C CYS A 158 39.80 -19.80 17.95
N GLU A 159 40.74 -20.61 17.51
CA GLU A 159 42.14 -20.57 17.91
C GLU A 159 42.97 -20.20 16.68
N LEU A 160 43.88 -19.24 16.82
CA LEU A 160 44.77 -18.78 15.77
C LEU A 160 46.22 -19.12 16.12
N LEU A 161 46.85 -19.94 15.30
CA LEU A 161 48.24 -20.33 15.45
C LEU A 161 49.09 -19.71 14.33
N ALA A 162 50.17 -19.05 14.74
CA ALA A 162 51.25 -18.62 13.84
C ALA A 162 52.31 -19.73 13.76
N VAL A 163 52.58 -20.21 12.55
CA VAL A 163 53.48 -21.34 12.28
C VAL A 163 54.77 -20.85 11.64
N TYR A 164 55.87 -21.14 12.25
CA TYR A 164 57.24 -20.83 11.80
C TYR A 164 58.07 -22.12 11.68
N GLY A 165 57.93 -22.81 10.55
CA GLY A 165 58.50 -24.14 10.35
C GLY A 165 57.91 -25.17 11.30
N GLU A 166 58.70 -25.73 12.24
CA GLU A 166 58.18 -26.70 13.21
C GLU A 166 57.56 -26.06 14.46
N LYS A 167 57.70 -24.73 14.65
CA LYS A 167 57.21 -24.05 15.86
C LYS A 167 55.87 -23.43 15.62
N LYS A 168 54.94 -23.62 16.56
CA LYS A 168 53.60 -23.05 16.56
C LYS A 168 53.39 -22.15 17.77
N TYR A 169 52.82 -20.98 17.57
CA TYR A 169 52.53 -20.02 18.64
C TYR A 169 51.05 -19.60 18.56
N ASN A 170 50.41 -19.59 19.71
CA ASN A 170 49.05 -19.07 19.78
C ASN A 170 49.09 -17.55 19.80
N VAL A 171 48.53 -16.92 18.76
CA VAL A 171 48.58 -15.48 18.57
C VAL A 171 47.83 -14.71 19.67
N PHE A 172 46.83 -15.32 20.27
CA PHE A 172 46.02 -14.69 21.33
C PHE A 172 46.69 -14.77 22.72
N ALA A 173 47.57 -15.79 22.94
CA ALA A 173 48.25 -15.97 24.21
C ALA A 173 49.30 -14.89 24.49
N ASP A 174 49.91 -14.40 23.41
CA ASP A 174 51.09 -13.54 23.49
C ASP A 174 50.78 -12.05 23.23
N ALA A 175 49.52 -11.69 23.01
CA ALA A 175 49.13 -10.33 22.62
C ALA A 175 49.45 -9.22 23.63
N ASN A 176 49.76 -9.59 24.90
CA ASN A 176 50.07 -8.61 25.97
C ASN A 176 51.59 -8.36 26.16
N ASP A 177 52.52 -9.17 25.52
CA ASP A 177 53.95 -9.09 25.71
C ASP A 177 54.70 -8.77 24.41
N ILE A 178 54.23 -7.83 23.66
CA ILE A 178 54.79 -7.42 22.34
C ILE A 178 56.28 -7.07 22.41
N HIS A 179 56.78 -6.56 23.54
CA HIS A 179 58.18 -6.18 23.73
C HIS A 179 59.17 -7.35 23.94
N GLN A 180 58.72 -8.54 24.34
CA GLN A 180 59.56 -9.72 24.52
C GLN A 180 59.65 -10.62 23.28
N LEU A 181 58.75 -10.39 22.27
CA LEU A 181 58.57 -11.27 21.12
C LEU A 181 59.47 -10.97 19.92
N SER A 182 60.37 -9.98 19.99
CA SER A 182 61.06 -9.40 18.85
C SER A 182 62.12 -10.26 18.15
N HIS A 183 62.41 -11.46 18.63
CA HIS A 183 63.40 -12.32 18.01
C HIS A 183 62.77 -13.58 17.39
N GLY A 184 62.63 -13.56 16.09
CA GLY A 184 62.21 -14.72 15.29
C GLY A 184 60.70 -14.89 15.01
N ARG A 185 59.91 -13.85 15.17
CA ARG A 185 58.46 -13.81 14.80
C ARG A 185 58.11 -12.55 14.00
N ASP A 186 57.11 -12.63 13.12
CA ASP A 186 56.58 -11.49 12.38
C ASP A 186 55.42 -10.88 13.18
N VAL A 187 55.73 -10.04 14.16
CA VAL A 187 54.76 -9.42 15.06
C VAL A 187 53.71 -8.57 14.31
N ARG A 188 54.07 -7.97 13.17
CA ARG A 188 53.17 -7.16 12.37
C ARG A 188 52.08 -8.01 11.73
N LYS A 189 52.45 -9.10 11.04
CA LYS A 189 51.47 -9.99 10.42
C LYS A 189 50.61 -10.69 11.46
N GLU A 190 51.19 -11.06 12.61
CA GLU A 190 50.44 -11.65 13.72
C GLU A 190 49.43 -10.64 14.31
N ALA A 191 49.81 -9.37 14.46
CA ALA A 191 48.91 -8.32 14.93
C ALA A 191 47.75 -8.06 13.93
N ALA A 192 48.07 -8.04 12.64
CA ALA A 192 47.03 -7.90 11.58
C ALA A 192 46.08 -9.11 11.57
N ALA A 193 46.59 -10.32 11.69
CA ALA A 193 45.81 -11.53 11.78
C ALA A 193 44.92 -11.55 13.05
N ASN A 194 45.48 -11.12 14.18
CA ASN A 194 44.72 -10.97 15.42
C ASN A 194 43.55 -9.97 15.28
N GLN A 195 43.80 -8.82 14.65
CA GLN A 195 42.81 -7.81 14.44
C GLN A 195 41.68 -8.31 13.51
N LEU A 196 42.01 -9.01 12.42
CA LEU A 196 41.02 -9.58 11.50
C LEU A 196 40.15 -10.63 12.22
N VAL A 197 40.75 -11.55 12.97
CA VAL A 197 39.96 -12.55 13.71
C VAL A 197 39.09 -11.88 14.79
N ARG A 198 39.63 -10.89 15.51
CA ARG A 198 38.83 -10.12 16.48
C ARG A 198 37.63 -9.36 15.87
N SER A 199 37.71 -8.96 14.62
CA SER A 199 36.58 -8.34 13.95
C SER A 199 35.43 -9.32 13.66
N CYS A 200 35.72 -10.61 13.57
CA CYS A 200 34.76 -11.69 13.34
C CYS A 200 34.18 -12.29 14.63
N PHE A 201 34.78 -12.07 15.78
CA PHE A 201 34.39 -12.68 17.05
C PHE A 201 34.14 -11.65 18.13
N SER A 202 33.09 -11.83 18.93
CA SER A 202 32.60 -10.82 19.90
C SER A 202 33.26 -10.92 21.29
N ALA A 203 33.83 -12.04 21.64
CA ALA A 203 34.41 -12.27 22.99
C ALA A 203 35.75 -13.02 22.97
N TYR A 204 36.50 -12.90 24.07
CA TYR A 204 37.80 -13.56 24.26
C TYR A 204 37.86 -14.35 25.59
N ASP A 205 38.20 -15.61 25.50
CA ASP A 205 38.49 -16.44 26.68
C ASP A 205 40.00 -16.39 27.02
N ALA A 206 40.35 -15.60 28.04
CA ALA A 206 41.70 -15.42 28.47
C ALA A 206 42.35 -16.68 29.11
N ARG A 207 41.54 -17.65 29.55
CA ARG A 207 42.07 -18.89 30.16
C ARG A 207 42.51 -19.91 29.12
N LYS A 208 41.78 -19.94 27.99
CA LYS A 208 42.03 -20.87 26.89
C LYS A 208 42.76 -20.24 25.72
N HIS A 209 42.94 -18.94 25.75
CA HIS A 209 43.48 -18.12 24.64
C HIS A 209 42.75 -18.36 23.33
N GLN A 210 41.41 -18.27 23.36
CA GLN A 210 40.53 -18.51 22.23
C GLN A 210 39.55 -17.36 22.08
N MET A 211 39.20 -17.04 20.85
CA MET A 211 38.11 -16.13 20.55
C MET A 211 36.79 -16.91 20.57
N LEU A 212 35.72 -16.22 20.98
CA LEU A 212 34.38 -16.76 21.17
C LEU A 212 33.36 -15.95 20.38
N LEU A 213 32.40 -16.66 19.78
CA LEU A 213 31.25 -16.12 19.18
C LEU A 213 30.01 -16.75 19.82
N GLN A 214 29.09 -15.96 20.38
CA GLN A 214 27.94 -16.46 21.10
C GLN A 214 26.66 -15.81 20.55
N GLY A 215 25.66 -16.64 20.25
CA GLY A 215 24.38 -16.19 19.76
C GLY A 215 24.10 -16.66 18.34
N ALA A 216 22.78 -16.88 18.04
CA ALA A 216 22.37 -17.43 16.75
C ALA A 216 22.57 -16.43 15.59
N ASP A 217 22.34 -15.15 15.85
CA ASP A 217 22.50 -14.09 14.83
C ASP A 217 23.98 -13.92 14.43
N GLU A 218 24.89 -13.86 15.42
CA GLU A 218 26.33 -13.76 15.19
C GLU A 218 26.89 -15.00 14.48
N MET A 219 26.41 -16.19 14.87
CA MET A 219 26.81 -17.45 14.22
C MET A 219 26.37 -17.49 12.76
N TYR A 220 25.14 -17.06 12.46
CA TYR A 220 24.65 -17.02 11.09
C TYR A 220 25.48 -16.05 10.23
N GLU A 221 25.76 -14.85 10.71
CA GLU A 221 26.59 -13.87 9.99
C GLU A 221 27.99 -14.39 9.73
N PHE A 222 28.60 -15.02 10.74
CA PHE A 222 29.92 -15.61 10.61
C PHE A 222 29.94 -16.76 9.58
N LEU A 223 28.98 -17.69 9.63
CA LEU A 223 28.90 -18.81 8.70
C LEU A 223 28.55 -18.38 7.27
N SER A 224 27.86 -17.24 7.10
CA SER A 224 27.46 -16.71 5.80
C SER A 224 28.58 -15.92 5.10
N SER A 225 29.37 -15.15 5.82
CA SER A 225 30.41 -14.26 5.25
C SER A 225 31.76 -14.28 5.94
N GLY A 226 31.79 -14.44 7.26
CA GLY A 226 33.05 -14.39 8.04
C GLY A 226 34.06 -15.47 7.71
N MET A 227 33.64 -16.63 7.24
CA MET A 227 34.52 -17.71 6.82
C MET A 227 35.41 -17.35 5.63
N GLU A 228 34.89 -16.56 4.68
CA GLU A 228 35.66 -16.13 3.49
C GLU A 228 36.85 -15.23 3.87
N ASP A 229 36.65 -14.37 4.85
CA ASP A 229 37.74 -13.47 5.30
C ASP A 229 38.84 -14.23 6.05
N LEU A 230 38.48 -15.24 6.84
CA LEU A 230 39.45 -16.10 7.47
C LEU A 230 40.21 -16.98 6.47
N GLN A 231 39.61 -17.40 5.36
CA GLN A 231 40.28 -18.15 4.29
C GLN A 231 41.41 -17.38 3.62
N LYS A 232 41.30 -16.07 3.55
CA LYS A 232 42.33 -15.18 3.00
C LYS A 232 43.57 -15.12 3.89
N LEU A 233 43.40 -15.39 5.20
CA LEU A 233 44.46 -15.32 6.21
C LEU A 233 45.34 -16.55 6.23
N GLY A 234 44.77 -17.76 6.13
CA GLY A 234 45.50 -19.01 6.23
C GLY A 234 44.66 -20.26 6.12
N GLU A 235 45.22 -21.37 6.52
CA GLU A 235 44.56 -22.67 6.45
C GLU A 235 43.56 -22.85 7.60
N ILE A 236 42.31 -23.20 7.26
CA ILE A 236 41.23 -23.36 8.24
C ILE A 236 40.97 -24.84 8.53
N PHE A 237 41.03 -25.21 9.79
CA PHE A 237 40.68 -26.53 10.32
C PHE A 237 39.34 -26.45 11.06
N VAL A 238 38.30 -27.12 10.52
CA VAL A 238 36.94 -27.09 11.05
C VAL A 238 36.61 -28.43 11.69
N SER A 239 36.16 -28.42 12.93
CA SER A 239 35.70 -29.63 13.61
C SER A 239 34.48 -30.28 12.97
N ASP A 240 34.23 -31.55 13.16
CA ASP A 240 33.05 -32.24 12.64
C ASP A 240 31.77 -31.72 13.27
N ARG A 241 31.82 -31.15 14.47
CA ARG A 241 30.69 -30.50 15.14
C ARG A 241 30.28 -29.21 14.41
N LEU A 242 31.26 -28.41 14.04
CA LEU A 242 30.97 -27.16 13.30
C LEU A 242 30.62 -27.45 11.86
N LYS A 243 31.15 -28.47 11.21
CA LYS A 243 30.76 -28.90 9.86
C LYS A 243 29.30 -29.32 9.78
N ALA A 244 28.71 -29.80 10.89
CA ALA A 244 27.29 -30.13 10.98
C ALA A 244 26.38 -28.90 11.05
N ILE A 245 26.92 -27.73 11.43
CA ILE A 245 26.22 -26.46 11.51
C ILE A 245 26.54 -25.69 10.24
N ARG A 246 25.65 -25.77 9.27
CA ARG A 246 25.79 -25.05 7.98
C ARG A 246 24.58 -24.23 7.66
N VAL A 247 24.77 -23.27 6.79
CA VAL A 247 23.67 -22.49 6.21
C VAL A 247 23.15 -23.22 4.97
N ILE A 248 21.87 -23.53 4.96
CA ILE A 248 21.20 -24.19 3.85
C ILE A 248 20.20 -23.22 3.20
N PRO A 249 19.99 -23.31 1.90
CA PRO A 249 18.97 -22.48 1.24
C PRO A 249 17.55 -22.87 1.71
N ALA A 250 16.61 -21.94 1.60
CA ALA A 250 15.22 -22.22 1.87
C ALA A 250 14.64 -23.32 0.95
N PRO A 251 13.61 -24.06 1.39
CA PRO A 251 13.02 -25.11 0.57
C PRO A 251 12.38 -24.54 -0.68
N LYS A 252 12.66 -25.13 -1.83
CA LYS A 252 11.91 -24.86 -3.07
C LYS A 252 10.56 -25.54 -2.97
N VAL A 253 9.55 -24.76 -2.61
CA VAL A 253 8.19 -25.25 -2.46
C VAL A 253 7.44 -25.12 -3.78
N SER A 254 6.73 -26.17 -4.20
CA SER A 254 5.78 -26.07 -5.30
C SER A 254 4.35 -26.03 -4.80
N VAL A 255 3.49 -25.28 -5.52
CA VAL A 255 2.09 -25.06 -5.14
C VAL A 255 1.19 -25.55 -6.27
N GLY A 256 0.46 -26.63 -6.02
CA GLY A 256 -0.63 -27.09 -6.88
C GLY A 256 -1.92 -26.35 -6.53
N VAL A 257 -2.64 -25.84 -7.52
CA VAL A 257 -3.95 -25.21 -7.36
C VAL A 257 -4.96 -25.92 -8.25
N SER A 258 -5.99 -26.50 -7.63
CA SER A 258 -7.12 -27.10 -8.33
C SER A 258 -8.45 -26.45 -7.91
N LEU A 259 -9.36 -26.32 -8.87
CA LEU A 259 -10.74 -25.95 -8.62
C LEU A 259 -11.58 -27.22 -8.68
N ALA A 260 -12.24 -27.57 -7.55
CA ALA A 260 -13.18 -28.67 -7.45
C ALA A 260 -14.54 -28.09 -7.04
N GLU A 261 -15.52 -28.13 -7.91
CA GLU A 261 -16.86 -27.56 -7.71
C GLU A 261 -16.82 -26.09 -7.26
N ASN A 262 -17.04 -25.82 -5.97
CA ASN A 262 -17.07 -24.48 -5.39
C ASN A 262 -15.92 -24.18 -4.42
N VAL A 263 -14.90 -25.03 -4.36
CA VAL A 263 -13.74 -24.86 -3.49
C VAL A 263 -12.44 -24.93 -4.29
N LEU A 264 -11.45 -24.17 -3.83
CA LEU A 264 -10.08 -24.30 -4.29
C LEU A 264 -9.33 -25.23 -3.37
N GLU A 265 -8.62 -26.16 -3.94
CA GLU A 265 -7.70 -27.05 -3.24
C GLU A 265 -6.28 -26.61 -3.55
N LEU A 266 -5.51 -26.36 -2.49
CA LEU A 266 -4.09 -26.03 -2.57
C LEU A 266 -3.30 -27.24 -2.07
N HIS A 267 -2.40 -27.72 -2.91
CA HIS A 267 -1.47 -28.80 -2.60
C HIS A 267 -0.07 -28.19 -2.48
N LEU A 268 0.50 -28.24 -1.29
CA LEU A 268 1.87 -27.79 -1.06
C LEU A 268 2.81 -28.99 -1.12
N ASN A 269 3.85 -28.91 -1.93
CA ASN A 269 4.93 -29.87 -1.94
C ASN A 269 6.19 -29.21 -1.38
N PRO A 270 6.64 -29.60 -0.18
CA PRO A 270 7.75 -28.96 0.51
C PRO A 270 9.15 -29.36 -0.04
N GLY A 271 9.21 -30.08 -1.15
CA GLY A 271 10.47 -30.56 -1.70
C GLY A 271 11.17 -31.57 -0.79
N ASN A 272 12.36 -31.25 -0.33
CA ASN A 272 13.18 -32.12 0.54
C ASN A 272 12.82 -32.06 2.03
N PHE A 273 11.87 -31.23 2.42
CA PHE A 273 11.44 -31.02 3.81
C PHE A 273 10.14 -31.79 4.12
N GLY A 274 9.89 -32.03 5.40
CA GLY A 274 8.60 -32.57 5.83
C GLY A 274 7.53 -31.47 5.91
N MET A 275 6.24 -31.84 5.70
CA MET A 275 5.12 -30.89 5.84
C MET A 275 5.03 -30.30 7.26
N GLU A 276 5.37 -31.08 8.29
CA GLU A 276 5.39 -30.57 9.68
C GLU A 276 6.43 -29.48 9.87
N GLU A 277 7.61 -29.67 9.26
CA GLU A 277 8.72 -28.73 9.33
C GLU A 277 8.40 -27.44 8.55
N LEU A 278 7.86 -27.56 7.33
CA LEU A 278 7.38 -26.40 6.56
C LEU A 278 6.31 -25.62 7.34
N ALA A 279 5.36 -26.31 7.96
CA ALA A 279 4.32 -25.66 8.76
C ALA A 279 4.91 -24.91 9.97
N GLU A 280 5.95 -25.47 10.62
CA GLU A 280 6.66 -24.82 11.73
C GLU A 280 7.43 -23.57 11.24
N ILE A 281 8.15 -23.67 10.14
CA ILE A 281 8.86 -22.56 9.49
C ILE A 281 7.88 -21.43 9.19
N LEU A 282 6.79 -21.72 8.47
CA LEU A 282 5.76 -20.72 8.12
C LEU A 282 5.05 -20.15 9.36
N SER A 283 4.96 -20.89 10.47
CA SER A 283 4.34 -20.38 11.70
C SER A 283 5.22 -19.40 12.46
N LYS A 284 6.53 -19.56 12.38
CA LYS A 284 7.55 -18.76 13.06
C LYS A 284 8.20 -17.71 12.15
N TYR A 285 7.75 -17.62 10.90
CA TYR A 285 8.29 -16.66 9.96
C TYR A 285 8.11 -15.23 10.47
N ASP A 286 9.21 -14.49 10.55
CA ASP A 286 9.25 -13.08 10.90
C ASP A 286 10.06 -12.35 9.81
N ARG A 287 9.45 -11.37 9.14
CA ARG A 287 10.08 -10.54 8.10
C ARG A 287 11.37 -9.85 8.53
N LYS A 288 11.59 -9.71 9.85
CA LYS A 288 12.79 -9.08 10.42
C LYS A 288 13.96 -10.04 10.61
N LYS A 289 13.73 -11.36 10.53
CA LYS A 289 14.75 -12.37 10.73
C LYS A 289 15.28 -12.88 9.39
N LYS A 290 16.59 -12.83 9.21
CA LYS A 290 17.29 -13.30 8.01
C LYS A 290 17.35 -14.82 7.92
N PHE A 291 17.23 -15.54 9.02
CA PHE A 291 17.37 -16.99 9.08
C PHE A 291 16.35 -17.65 10.03
N TYR A 292 16.15 -18.94 9.81
CA TYR A 292 15.47 -19.85 10.72
C TYR A 292 16.42 -20.97 11.14
N ARG A 293 16.49 -21.29 12.44
CA ARG A 293 17.30 -22.40 12.93
C ARG A 293 16.48 -23.66 13.02
N LEU A 294 16.89 -24.69 12.28
CA LEU A 294 16.28 -26.02 12.28
C LEU A 294 16.53 -26.75 13.60
N ARG A 295 15.72 -27.76 13.88
CA ARG A 295 15.93 -28.63 15.06
C ARG A 295 17.24 -29.40 14.99
N THR A 296 17.78 -29.63 13.80
CA THR A 296 19.09 -30.24 13.54
C THR A 296 20.25 -29.31 13.93
N GLY A 297 20.02 -28.03 14.14
CA GLY A 297 21.00 -27.00 14.45
C GLY A 297 21.50 -26.21 13.22
N GLU A 298 21.16 -26.63 12.02
CA GLU A 298 21.47 -25.93 10.77
C GLU A 298 20.73 -24.61 10.68
N PHE A 299 21.29 -23.61 10.02
CA PHE A 299 20.65 -22.36 9.71
C PHE A 299 20.05 -22.42 8.31
N MET A 300 18.82 -22.01 8.17
CA MET A 300 18.17 -21.88 6.88
C MET A 300 18.02 -20.40 6.54
N ASP A 301 18.49 -20.01 5.38
CA ASP A 301 18.30 -18.66 4.86
C ASP A 301 16.82 -18.41 4.58
N MET A 302 16.30 -17.26 5.05
CA MET A 302 14.89 -16.89 4.91
C MET A 302 14.69 -15.77 3.88
N ASP A 303 15.76 -15.32 3.23
CA ASP A 303 15.70 -14.21 2.25
C ASP A 303 15.21 -14.69 0.86
N GLU A 304 14.57 -15.85 0.79
CA GLU A 304 13.93 -16.33 -0.45
C GLU A 304 12.45 -15.92 -0.52
N ASP A 305 12.07 -15.36 -1.65
CA ASP A 305 10.72 -14.86 -1.94
C ASP A 305 9.62 -15.92 -1.79
N GLY A 306 9.93 -17.20 -2.03
CA GLY A 306 8.97 -18.29 -1.93
C GLY A 306 8.37 -18.50 -0.53
N ILE A 307 9.19 -18.51 0.51
CA ILE A 307 8.73 -18.66 1.91
C ILE A 307 7.93 -17.44 2.35
N ARG A 308 8.37 -16.24 1.96
CA ARG A 308 7.65 -14.99 2.24
C ARG A 308 6.24 -15.04 1.69
N VAL A 309 6.08 -15.43 0.43
CA VAL A 309 4.77 -15.53 -0.23
C VAL A 309 3.88 -16.58 0.42
N LEU A 310 4.42 -17.73 0.76
CA LEU A 310 3.65 -18.78 1.44
C LEU A 310 3.21 -18.34 2.84
N SER A 311 4.05 -17.60 3.57
CA SER A 311 3.67 -17.02 4.85
C SER A 311 2.56 -15.98 4.69
N GLU A 312 2.66 -15.10 3.69
CA GLU A 312 1.61 -14.13 3.36
C GLU A 312 0.31 -14.83 2.93
N LEU A 313 0.38 -15.88 2.11
CA LEU A 313 -0.78 -16.67 1.73
C LEU A 313 -1.42 -17.35 2.95
N ARG A 314 -0.63 -17.92 3.84
CA ARG A 314 -1.13 -18.50 5.09
C ARG A 314 -1.93 -17.50 5.91
N GLU A 315 -1.38 -16.31 6.16
CA GLU A 315 -2.05 -15.26 6.92
C GLU A 315 -3.32 -14.76 6.21
N ASN A 316 -3.21 -14.53 4.91
CA ASN A 316 -4.28 -13.93 4.10
C ASN A 316 -5.43 -14.89 3.82
N LEU A 317 -5.14 -16.16 3.65
CA LEU A 317 -6.14 -17.21 3.42
C LEU A 317 -6.62 -17.85 4.73
N GLN A 318 -6.07 -17.43 5.87
CA GLN A 318 -6.38 -17.98 7.22
C GLN A 318 -6.15 -19.48 7.30
N ILE A 319 -5.05 -19.96 6.75
CA ILE A 319 -4.72 -21.36 6.76
C ILE A 319 -4.22 -21.71 8.16
N SER A 320 -4.95 -22.57 8.86
CA SER A 320 -4.55 -23.07 10.18
C SER A 320 -3.32 -23.97 10.07
N GLU A 321 -2.53 -24.07 11.15
CA GLU A 321 -1.37 -24.95 11.22
C GLU A 321 -1.76 -26.43 10.97
N ALA A 322 -2.92 -26.85 11.44
CA ALA A 322 -3.43 -28.22 11.21
C ALA A 322 -3.67 -28.49 9.71
N LYS A 323 -4.24 -27.51 8.98
CA LYS A 323 -4.42 -27.62 7.52
C LYS A 323 -3.09 -27.55 6.75
N LEU A 324 -2.12 -26.80 7.23
CA LEU A 324 -0.78 -26.80 6.63
C LEU A 324 -0.10 -28.16 6.80
N LYS A 325 -0.19 -28.77 7.98
CA LYS A 325 0.40 -30.10 8.27
C LYS A 325 -0.23 -31.22 7.42
N SER A 326 -1.51 -31.13 7.08
CA SER A 326 -2.16 -32.11 6.20
C SER A 326 -1.71 -32.00 4.73
N GLY A 327 -1.17 -30.86 4.32
CA GLY A 327 -0.80 -30.59 2.92
C GLY A 327 -1.97 -30.35 1.98
N GLU A 328 -3.19 -30.58 2.43
CA GLU A 328 -4.42 -30.34 1.68
C GLU A 328 -5.17 -29.15 2.29
N ILE A 329 -5.22 -28.07 1.55
CA ILE A 329 -5.79 -26.82 2.00
C ILE A 329 -6.97 -26.46 1.12
N THR A 330 -8.17 -26.46 1.70
CA THR A 330 -9.37 -26.01 1.03
C THR A 330 -9.68 -24.56 1.37
N ILE A 331 -9.90 -23.74 0.33
CA ILE A 331 -10.27 -22.33 0.46
C ILE A 331 -11.46 -22.00 -0.45
N PRO A 332 -12.26 -20.99 -0.11
CA PRO A 332 -13.39 -20.60 -0.94
C PRO A 332 -12.98 -20.13 -2.34
N LYS A 333 -13.79 -20.48 -3.35
CA LYS A 333 -13.59 -20.17 -4.77
C LYS A 333 -13.32 -18.67 -5.03
N TYR A 334 -13.95 -17.77 -4.29
CA TYR A 334 -13.76 -16.32 -4.46
C TYR A 334 -12.34 -15.82 -4.16
N ARG A 335 -11.48 -16.65 -3.57
CA ARG A 335 -10.06 -16.38 -3.38
C ARG A 335 -9.19 -16.62 -4.63
N ALA A 336 -9.76 -17.21 -5.69
CA ALA A 336 -9.03 -17.60 -6.90
C ALA A 336 -8.26 -16.46 -7.54
N LEU A 337 -8.89 -15.30 -7.73
CA LEU A 337 -8.27 -14.16 -8.39
C LEU A 337 -7.12 -13.56 -7.56
N TYR A 338 -7.32 -13.46 -6.25
CA TYR A 338 -6.27 -13.04 -5.34
C TYR A 338 -5.07 -14.00 -5.34
N LEU A 339 -5.35 -15.30 -5.31
CA LEU A 339 -4.34 -16.34 -5.36
C LEU A 339 -3.57 -16.30 -6.69
N ASP A 340 -4.27 -16.20 -7.83
CA ASP A 340 -3.63 -16.12 -9.16
C ASP A 340 -2.70 -14.91 -9.27
N THR A 341 -3.10 -13.77 -8.74
CA THR A 341 -2.29 -12.55 -8.77
C THR A 341 -1.02 -12.72 -7.94
N ARG A 342 -1.14 -13.22 -6.71
CA ARG A 342 0.01 -13.40 -5.82
C ARG A 342 1.00 -14.45 -6.31
N LEU A 343 0.48 -15.56 -6.86
CA LEU A 343 1.32 -16.63 -7.41
C LEU A 343 2.01 -16.26 -8.74
N LYS A 344 1.54 -15.21 -9.45
CA LYS A 344 2.17 -14.74 -10.69
C LYS A 344 3.26 -13.70 -10.47
N GLU A 345 3.23 -13.00 -9.35
CA GLU A 345 4.23 -11.97 -9.01
C GLU A 345 5.59 -12.60 -8.64
N GLN A 346 5.73 -13.94 -8.71
CA GLN A 346 6.89 -14.66 -8.20
C GLN A 346 7.42 -15.67 -9.24
N ASP A 347 8.64 -15.44 -9.69
CA ASP A 347 9.31 -16.32 -10.66
C ASP A 347 9.91 -17.60 -10.01
N ASP A 348 10.14 -17.58 -8.69
CA ASP A 348 10.80 -18.66 -7.97
C ASP A 348 9.86 -19.76 -7.44
N LEU A 349 8.54 -19.56 -7.47
CA LEU A 349 7.56 -20.55 -7.07
C LEU A 349 7.09 -21.39 -8.26
N GLN A 350 7.33 -22.69 -8.18
CA GLN A 350 6.73 -23.62 -9.14
C GLN A 350 5.23 -23.77 -8.86
N VAL A 351 4.39 -23.24 -9.76
CA VAL A 351 2.93 -23.24 -9.61
C VAL A 351 2.28 -24.09 -10.68
N GLU A 352 1.58 -25.14 -10.26
CA GLU A 352 0.77 -25.98 -11.13
C GLU A 352 -0.71 -25.61 -10.97
N LYS A 353 -1.40 -25.35 -12.08
CA LYS A 353 -2.82 -24.93 -12.09
C LYS A 353 -3.61 -25.90 -12.96
N ASN A 354 -4.72 -26.44 -12.43
CA ASN A 354 -5.60 -27.30 -13.22
C ASN A 354 -6.35 -26.48 -14.30
N ARG A 355 -7.02 -27.18 -15.22
CA ARG A 355 -7.72 -26.58 -16.35
C ARG A 355 -8.87 -25.67 -15.88
N GLU A 356 -9.64 -26.13 -14.92
CA GLU A 356 -10.82 -25.46 -14.37
C GLU A 356 -10.43 -24.13 -13.71
N PHE A 357 -9.35 -24.11 -12.93
CA PHE A 357 -8.83 -22.88 -12.32
C PHE A 357 -8.37 -21.88 -13.39
N ARG A 358 -7.65 -22.35 -14.42
CA ARG A 358 -7.21 -21.47 -15.52
C ARG A 358 -8.39 -20.89 -16.29
N MET A 359 -9.44 -21.69 -16.53
CA MET A 359 -10.67 -21.21 -17.18
C MET A 359 -11.38 -20.18 -16.33
N LEU A 360 -11.54 -20.39 -15.02
CA LEU A 360 -12.11 -19.41 -14.10
C LEU A 360 -11.37 -18.07 -14.15
N ILE A 361 -10.03 -18.11 -14.04
CA ILE A 361 -9.22 -16.89 -14.09
C ILE A 361 -9.33 -16.18 -15.43
N ARG A 362 -9.33 -16.93 -16.52
CA ARG A 362 -9.51 -16.38 -17.87
C ARG A 362 -10.88 -15.72 -18.01
N ASN A 363 -11.95 -16.41 -17.68
CA ASN A 363 -13.31 -15.89 -17.79
C ASN A 363 -13.48 -14.59 -16.99
N MET A 364 -12.93 -14.53 -15.77
CA MET A 364 -13.02 -13.33 -14.95
C MET A 364 -12.16 -12.16 -15.46
N LYS A 365 -11.04 -12.43 -16.14
CA LYS A 365 -10.19 -11.38 -16.74
C LYS A 365 -10.74 -10.82 -18.04
N THR A 366 -11.47 -11.64 -18.78
CA THR A 366 -12.09 -11.27 -20.06
C THR A 366 -13.60 -11.02 -19.91
N ALA A 367 -14.08 -10.75 -18.71
CA ALA A 367 -15.50 -10.55 -18.43
C ALA A 367 -16.15 -9.46 -19.30
N GLU A 368 -15.36 -8.49 -19.74
CA GLU A 368 -15.80 -7.43 -20.65
C GLU A 368 -15.76 -7.84 -22.14
N GLU A 369 -15.08 -8.94 -22.47
CA GLU A 369 -14.87 -9.43 -23.83
C GLU A 369 -15.67 -10.73 -24.10
N ASN A 370 -16.42 -11.24 -23.11
CA ASN A 370 -17.22 -12.44 -23.27
C ASN A 370 -18.45 -12.13 -24.12
N ASP A 371 -18.58 -12.81 -25.25
CA ASP A 371 -19.71 -12.69 -26.19
C ASP A 371 -20.93 -13.51 -25.73
N PHE A 372 -21.57 -13.06 -24.62
CA PHE A 372 -22.91 -13.56 -24.31
C PHE A 372 -23.90 -12.90 -25.25
N GLU A 373 -24.84 -13.69 -25.76
CA GLU A 373 -25.94 -13.17 -26.57
C GLU A 373 -26.85 -12.28 -25.72
N LEU A 374 -27.28 -11.17 -26.32
CA LEU A 374 -28.24 -10.27 -25.66
C LEU A 374 -29.62 -10.90 -25.73
N PRO A 375 -30.51 -10.72 -24.74
CA PRO A 375 -31.85 -11.25 -24.76
C PRO A 375 -32.65 -10.64 -25.94
N ASP A 376 -33.34 -11.51 -26.70
CA ASP A 376 -34.00 -11.14 -27.96
C ASP A 376 -35.14 -10.13 -27.80
N ASN A 377 -35.92 -10.22 -26.73
CA ASN A 377 -37.14 -9.48 -26.52
C ASN A 377 -36.99 -8.22 -25.62
N LEU A 378 -35.75 -7.78 -25.42
CA LEU A 378 -35.52 -6.55 -24.64
C LEU A 378 -36.04 -5.34 -25.40
N GLN A 379 -36.98 -4.61 -24.82
CA GLN A 379 -37.60 -3.40 -25.41
C GLN A 379 -36.73 -2.14 -25.27
N ALA A 380 -35.40 -2.32 -25.44
CA ALA A 380 -34.41 -1.25 -25.38
C ALA A 380 -33.13 -1.65 -26.11
N GLN A 381 -32.43 -0.67 -26.67
CA GLN A 381 -31.11 -0.89 -27.25
C GLN A 381 -30.04 -0.55 -26.21
N LEU A 382 -29.26 -1.54 -25.80
CA LEU A 382 -28.13 -1.34 -24.88
C LEU A 382 -26.99 -0.59 -25.58
N ARG A 383 -26.45 0.43 -24.92
CA ARG A 383 -25.20 1.09 -25.33
C ARG A 383 -24.00 0.16 -25.07
N GLU A 384 -22.87 0.40 -25.72
CA GLU A 384 -21.69 -0.48 -25.60
C GLU A 384 -21.26 -0.72 -24.14
N TYR A 385 -21.19 0.35 -23.33
CA TYR A 385 -20.84 0.18 -21.93
C TYR A 385 -21.91 -0.63 -21.15
N GLN A 386 -23.18 -0.56 -21.53
CA GLN A 386 -24.24 -1.35 -20.89
C GLN A 386 -24.15 -2.82 -21.28
N LYS A 387 -23.75 -3.13 -22.51
CA LYS A 387 -23.43 -4.52 -22.94
C LYS A 387 -22.28 -5.09 -22.12
N THR A 388 -21.19 -4.32 -21.95
CA THR A 388 -20.07 -4.69 -21.07
C THR A 388 -20.55 -4.98 -19.64
N GLY A 389 -21.44 -4.17 -19.10
CA GLY A 389 -22.02 -4.41 -17.78
C GLY A 389 -22.91 -5.66 -17.72
N PHE A 390 -23.68 -5.94 -18.75
CA PHE A 390 -24.46 -7.16 -18.89
C PHE A 390 -23.54 -8.40 -18.94
N TRP A 391 -22.50 -8.39 -19.77
CA TRP A 391 -21.53 -9.48 -19.86
C TRP A 391 -20.80 -9.73 -18.54
N TRP A 392 -20.43 -8.66 -17.82
CA TRP A 392 -19.83 -8.76 -16.49
C TRP A 392 -20.79 -9.41 -15.48
N LEU A 393 -22.08 -9.07 -15.48
CA LEU A 393 -23.10 -9.68 -14.63
C LEU A 393 -23.24 -11.18 -14.92
N LYS A 394 -23.33 -11.55 -16.21
CA LYS A 394 -23.39 -12.96 -16.67
C LYS A 394 -22.16 -13.72 -16.20
N THR A 395 -20.97 -13.14 -16.38
CA THR A 395 -19.71 -13.75 -15.97
C THR A 395 -19.66 -14.00 -14.46
N LEU A 396 -20.08 -13.04 -13.64
CA LEU A 396 -20.14 -13.21 -12.19
C LEU A 396 -21.11 -14.32 -11.80
N CYS A 397 -22.32 -14.31 -12.37
CA CYS A 397 -23.36 -15.29 -12.08
C CYS A 397 -22.91 -16.72 -12.42
N GLN A 398 -22.37 -16.95 -13.63
CA GLN A 398 -21.86 -18.26 -14.05
C GLN A 398 -20.73 -18.77 -13.15
N ASN A 399 -19.92 -17.85 -12.62
CA ASN A 399 -18.83 -18.23 -11.72
C ASN A 399 -19.24 -18.25 -10.24
N GLY A 400 -20.51 -17.98 -9.89
CA GLY A 400 -21.02 -18.01 -8.53
C GLY A 400 -20.45 -16.91 -7.63
N PHE A 401 -20.13 -15.74 -8.19
CA PHE A 401 -19.61 -14.58 -7.47
C PHE A 401 -20.66 -13.49 -7.40
N GLY A 402 -20.81 -12.87 -6.23
CA GLY A 402 -21.56 -11.62 -6.11
C GLY A 402 -20.76 -10.40 -6.59
N GLY A 403 -21.45 -9.31 -6.92
CA GLY A 403 -20.79 -8.10 -7.38
C GLY A 403 -21.53 -6.79 -7.08
N ILE A 404 -20.80 -5.67 -7.23
CA ILE A 404 -21.31 -4.31 -7.07
C ILE A 404 -21.31 -3.62 -8.43
N LEU A 405 -22.48 -3.32 -8.96
CA LEU A 405 -22.62 -2.43 -10.11
C LEU A 405 -22.72 -0.99 -9.61
N ALA A 406 -21.57 -0.30 -9.66
CA ALA A 406 -21.34 1.00 -9.05
C ALA A 406 -21.28 2.16 -10.06
N ASP A 407 -21.92 2.00 -11.22
CA ASP A 407 -22.01 3.02 -12.25
C ASP A 407 -22.64 4.31 -11.71
N ASP A 408 -22.22 5.44 -12.25
CA ASP A 408 -22.82 6.73 -11.93
C ASP A 408 -24.35 6.69 -12.15
N MET A 409 -25.07 7.51 -11.41
CA MET A 409 -26.53 7.59 -11.55
C MET A 409 -26.92 8.01 -12.98
N GLY A 410 -27.95 7.34 -13.54
CA GLY A 410 -28.41 7.62 -14.89
C GLY A 410 -27.72 6.84 -16.01
N LEU A 411 -26.72 6.00 -15.70
CA LEU A 411 -26.07 5.11 -16.67
C LEU A 411 -26.87 3.82 -16.95
N GLY A 412 -28.08 3.67 -16.39
CA GLY A 412 -28.99 2.57 -16.69
C GLY A 412 -28.64 1.26 -15.97
N LYS A 413 -28.23 1.31 -14.69
CA LYS A 413 -28.02 0.13 -13.85
C LYS A 413 -29.23 -0.80 -13.84
N THR A 414 -30.43 -0.24 -13.69
CA THR A 414 -31.71 -0.98 -13.72
C THR A 414 -31.87 -1.71 -15.04
N LEU A 415 -31.65 -1.05 -16.18
CA LEU A 415 -31.79 -1.64 -17.52
C LEU A 415 -30.79 -2.80 -17.74
N GLN A 416 -29.52 -2.63 -17.31
CA GLN A 416 -28.50 -3.70 -17.38
C GLN A 416 -28.92 -4.91 -16.54
N THR A 417 -29.49 -4.67 -15.36
CA THR A 417 -29.96 -5.74 -14.45
C THR A 417 -31.20 -6.43 -15.02
N ILE A 418 -32.13 -5.68 -15.61
CA ILE A 418 -33.33 -6.25 -16.28
C ILE A 418 -32.91 -7.11 -17.47
N ALA A 419 -31.99 -6.63 -18.30
CA ALA A 419 -31.45 -7.41 -19.42
C ALA A 419 -30.79 -8.71 -18.94
N PHE A 420 -30.04 -8.69 -17.83
CA PHE A 420 -29.44 -9.85 -17.20
C PHE A 420 -30.53 -10.85 -16.75
N LEU A 421 -31.55 -10.41 -16.01
CA LEU A 421 -32.63 -11.30 -15.54
C LEU A 421 -33.43 -11.91 -16.69
N LEU A 422 -33.69 -11.15 -17.76
CA LEU A 422 -34.37 -11.64 -18.96
C LEU A 422 -33.54 -12.69 -19.69
N SER A 423 -32.22 -12.49 -19.83
CA SER A 423 -31.32 -13.47 -20.43
C SER A 423 -31.29 -14.78 -19.64
N GLU A 424 -31.19 -14.71 -18.30
CA GLU A 424 -31.21 -15.91 -17.45
C GLU A 424 -32.54 -16.68 -17.60
N MET A 425 -33.65 -15.96 -17.71
CA MET A 425 -34.97 -16.59 -17.93
C MET A 425 -35.06 -17.29 -19.29
N GLN A 426 -34.49 -16.71 -20.36
CA GLN A 426 -34.51 -17.27 -21.70
C GLN A 426 -33.58 -18.47 -21.87
N GLU A 427 -32.46 -18.49 -21.16
CA GLU A 427 -31.46 -19.59 -21.27
C GLU A 427 -31.77 -20.80 -20.37
N ALA A 428 -32.57 -20.60 -19.32
CA ALA A 428 -32.83 -21.63 -18.35
C ALA A 428 -33.93 -22.62 -18.79
N PRO A 429 -33.89 -23.87 -18.34
CA PRO A 429 -34.99 -24.82 -18.52
C PRO A 429 -36.30 -24.31 -17.90
N GLU A 430 -37.45 -24.70 -18.46
CA GLU A 430 -38.78 -24.26 -18.01
C GLU A 430 -39.06 -24.59 -16.52
N ASP A 431 -38.48 -25.64 -16.01
CA ASP A 431 -38.60 -26.13 -14.63
C ASP A 431 -37.57 -25.54 -13.67
N ALA A 432 -36.68 -24.67 -14.15
CA ALA A 432 -35.66 -24.04 -13.33
C ALA A 432 -36.24 -23.03 -12.34
N ASN A 433 -35.70 -23.05 -11.13
CA ASN A 433 -36.05 -22.01 -10.14
C ASN A 433 -35.23 -20.73 -10.40
N LEU A 434 -35.85 -19.75 -11.05
CA LEU A 434 -35.32 -18.42 -11.31
C LEU A 434 -35.96 -17.34 -10.46
N ARG A 435 -36.71 -17.73 -9.41
CA ARG A 435 -37.31 -16.78 -8.48
C ARG A 435 -36.24 -15.79 -8.01
N SER A 436 -36.51 -14.51 -8.23
CA SER A 436 -35.56 -13.42 -7.90
C SER A 436 -36.20 -12.44 -6.92
N LEU A 437 -35.38 -11.82 -6.08
CA LEU A 437 -35.82 -10.84 -5.12
C LEU A 437 -35.11 -9.50 -5.38
N ILE A 438 -35.87 -8.43 -5.57
CA ILE A 438 -35.33 -7.06 -5.66
C ILE A 438 -35.74 -6.31 -4.41
N VAL A 439 -34.74 -5.86 -3.64
CA VAL A 439 -34.90 -5.05 -2.44
C VAL A 439 -34.45 -3.62 -2.72
N ALA A 440 -35.35 -2.68 -2.69
CA ALA A 440 -35.08 -1.29 -3.03
C ALA A 440 -35.62 -0.33 -1.95
N PRO A 441 -35.18 0.92 -1.90
CA PRO A 441 -35.85 1.95 -1.13
C PRO A 441 -37.33 2.02 -1.48
N ALA A 442 -38.18 2.30 -0.49
CA ALA A 442 -39.64 2.31 -0.67
C ALA A 442 -40.12 3.24 -1.78
N SER A 443 -39.36 4.25 -2.16
CA SER A 443 -39.63 5.17 -3.27
C SER A 443 -39.30 4.60 -4.65
N LEU A 444 -38.51 3.51 -4.73
CA LEU A 444 -38.01 2.92 -5.97
C LEU A 444 -38.75 1.64 -6.37
N VAL A 445 -39.49 1.01 -5.46
CA VAL A 445 -40.14 -0.29 -5.76
C VAL A 445 -41.09 -0.22 -6.93
N TYR A 446 -41.88 0.83 -7.04
CA TYR A 446 -42.77 1.05 -8.19
C TYR A 446 -42.03 1.39 -9.48
N ASN A 447 -40.89 2.07 -9.36
CA ASN A 447 -40.05 2.36 -10.52
C ASN A 447 -39.48 1.07 -11.12
N TRP A 448 -39.05 0.14 -10.27
CA TRP A 448 -38.59 -1.17 -10.70
C TRP A 448 -39.71 -1.94 -11.46
N GLU A 449 -40.92 -1.99 -10.91
CA GLU A 449 -42.07 -2.64 -11.54
C GLU A 449 -42.35 -2.00 -12.91
N SER A 450 -42.39 -0.66 -12.98
CA SER A 450 -42.63 0.08 -14.22
C SER A 450 -41.52 -0.11 -15.26
N GLU A 451 -40.24 -0.13 -14.85
CA GLU A 451 -39.13 -0.34 -15.77
C GLU A 451 -39.10 -1.80 -16.29
N CYS A 452 -39.40 -2.79 -15.43
CA CYS A 452 -39.54 -4.19 -15.87
C CYS A 452 -40.69 -4.31 -16.91
N ALA A 453 -41.87 -3.77 -16.62
CA ALA A 453 -43.01 -3.79 -17.56
C ALA A 453 -42.70 -3.08 -18.88
N ARG A 454 -41.89 -2.02 -18.86
CA ARG A 454 -41.51 -1.26 -20.04
C ARG A 454 -40.45 -1.97 -20.90
N PHE A 455 -39.36 -2.50 -20.25
CA PHE A 455 -38.22 -2.99 -20.99
C PHE A 455 -38.21 -4.50 -21.20
N ALA A 456 -38.88 -5.24 -20.32
CA ALA A 456 -38.96 -6.71 -20.39
C ALA A 456 -40.35 -7.20 -19.90
N PRO A 457 -41.42 -6.98 -20.68
CA PRO A 457 -42.78 -7.33 -20.27
C PRO A 457 -43.02 -8.84 -20.08
N GLU A 458 -42.09 -9.67 -20.50
CA GLU A 458 -42.11 -11.12 -20.29
C GLU A 458 -41.78 -11.51 -18.84
N LEU A 459 -41.06 -10.67 -18.11
CA LEU A 459 -40.69 -10.93 -16.73
C LEU A 459 -41.94 -10.82 -15.81
N GLN A 460 -42.19 -11.87 -15.07
CA GLN A 460 -43.30 -11.94 -14.10
C GLN A 460 -42.93 -11.19 -12.82
N THR A 461 -43.35 -9.93 -12.72
CA THR A 461 -43.06 -9.11 -11.54
C THR A 461 -44.21 -9.12 -10.54
N ARG A 462 -43.88 -9.22 -9.23
CA ARG A 462 -44.83 -9.12 -8.13
C ARG A 462 -44.39 -8.04 -7.16
N LEU A 463 -45.13 -6.96 -7.06
CA LEU A 463 -44.89 -5.92 -6.09
C LEU A 463 -45.42 -6.31 -4.71
N VAL A 464 -44.52 -6.69 -3.80
CA VAL A 464 -44.86 -7.06 -2.43
C VAL A 464 -45.07 -5.82 -1.59
N ALA A 465 -46.32 -5.29 -1.60
CA ALA A 465 -46.71 -4.08 -0.89
C ALA A 465 -48.16 -4.24 -0.36
N GLY A 466 -48.63 -3.27 0.42
CA GLY A 466 -50.01 -3.29 0.99
C GLY A 466 -50.06 -3.79 2.43
N THR A 467 -51.17 -4.39 2.82
CA THR A 467 -51.38 -4.96 4.17
C THR A 467 -50.54 -6.19 4.40
N GLN A 468 -50.31 -6.59 5.66
CA GLN A 468 -49.54 -7.78 6.00
C GLN A 468 -50.12 -9.06 5.37
N GLU A 469 -51.42 -9.18 5.35
CA GLU A 469 -52.13 -10.34 4.75
C GLU A 469 -51.90 -10.42 3.26
N GLN A 470 -52.05 -9.31 2.56
CA GLN A 470 -51.78 -9.24 1.10
C GLN A 470 -50.34 -9.62 0.79
N ARG A 471 -49.40 -9.10 1.55
CA ARG A 471 -47.97 -9.41 1.32
C ARG A 471 -47.65 -10.88 1.58
N LYS A 472 -48.24 -11.44 2.66
CA LYS A 472 -48.11 -12.89 2.97
C LYS A 472 -48.63 -13.74 1.84
N GLU A 473 -49.79 -13.44 1.31
CA GLU A 473 -50.39 -14.13 0.17
C GLU A 473 -49.53 -14.04 -1.09
N MET A 474 -49.03 -12.84 -1.41
CA MET A 474 -48.12 -12.61 -2.55
C MET A 474 -46.82 -13.44 -2.46
N ILE A 475 -46.23 -13.52 -1.27
CA ILE A 475 -44.98 -14.23 -1.03
C ILE A 475 -45.21 -15.75 -1.11
N GLN A 476 -46.27 -16.24 -0.49
CA GLN A 476 -46.61 -17.67 -0.46
C GLN A 476 -47.01 -18.24 -1.84
N ASN A 477 -47.65 -17.41 -2.66
CA ASN A 477 -48.07 -17.80 -3.99
C ASN A 477 -47.07 -17.43 -5.09
N ALA A 478 -45.81 -17.09 -4.70
CA ALA A 478 -44.76 -16.77 -5.66
C ALA A 478 -44.32 -17.99 -6.46
N GLY A 479 -44.39 -17.88 -7.78
CA GLY A 479 -43.94 -18.90 -8.71
C GLY A 479 -42.41 -19.03 -8.76
N MET A 480 -41.92 -20.05 -9.44
CA MET A 480 -40.47 -20.30 -9.57
C MET A 480 -39.75 -19.30 -10.48
N GLN A 481 -40.49 -18.57 -11.31
CA GLN A 481 -39.95 -17.57 -12.25
C GLN A 481 -40.33 -16.14 -11.87
N ASP A 482 -40.99 -15.92 -10.71
CA ASP A 482 -41.45 -14.62 -10.28
C ASP A 482 -40.31 -13.77 -9.75
N ILE A 483 -40.35 -12.47 -10.08
CA ILE A 483 -39.47 -11.45 -9.52
C ILE A 483 -40.25 -10.70 -8.44
N LEU A 484 -39.91 -10.97 -7.16
CA LEU A 484 -40.51 -10.27 -6.04
C LEU A 484 -39.81 -8.92 -5.85
N ILE A 485 -40.58 -7.83 -5.82
CA ILE A 485 -40.06 -6.48 -5.59
C ILE A 485 -40.58 -5.97 -4.27
N THR A 486 -39.68 -5.64 -3.33
CA THR A 486 -40.06 -5.17 -1.99
C THR A 486 -39.13 -4.07 -1.48
N SER A 487 -39.49 -3.43 -0.37
CA SER A 487 -38.64 -2.45 0.27
C SER A 487 -37.89 -3.02 1.47
N TYR A 488 -36.74 -2.40 1.82
CA TYR A 488 -35.93 -2.79 2.98
C TYR A 488 -36.77 -2.88 4.29
N ASP A 489 -37.70 -1.95 4.49
CA ASP A 489 -38.56 -1.94 5.68
C ASP A 489 -39.59 -3.07 5.69
N LEU A 490 -40.19 -3.38 4.53
CA LEU A 490 -41.15 -4.48 4.40
C LEU A 490 -40.43 -5.83 4.49
N LEU A 491 -39.29 -5.99 3.82
CA LEU A 491 -38.48 -7.20 3.95
C LEU A 491 -38.16 -7.49 5.42
N ARG A 492 -37.68 -6.48 6.16
CA ARG A 492 -37.36 -6.62 7.59
C ARG A 492 -38.57 -7.07 8.42
N ARG A 493 -39.75 -6.58 8.10
CA ARG A 493 -40.99 -6.94 8.83
C ARG A 493 -41.46 -8.35 8.52
N ASP A 494 -41.28 -8.78 7.30
CA ASP A 494 -41.81 -10.02 6.78
C ASP A 494 -40.73 -11.10 6.59
N ILE A 495 -39.55 -10.94 7.16
CA ILE A 495 -38.36 -11.75 6.89
C ILE A 495 -38.60 -13.28 7.09
N GLU A 496 -39.43 -13.64 8.06
CA GLU A 496 -39.77 -15.03 8.33
C GLU A 496 -40.47 -15.72 7.17
N LEU A 497 -41.18 -14.95 6.31
CA LEU A 497 -41.88 -15.50 5.15
C LEU A 497 -40.93 -15.78 3.97
N TYR A 498 -39.75 -15.20 3.97
CA TYR A 498 -38.75 -15.34 2.91
C TYR A 498 -37.68 -16.40 3.23
N GLN A 499 -37.50 -16.79 4.49
CA GLN A 499 -36.37 -17.64 4.93
C GLN A 499 -36.35 -19.00 4.26
N ASP A 500 -37.53 -19.59 4.03
CA ASP A 500 -37.65 -20.93 3.44
C ASP A 500 -37.79 -20.93 1.91
N LEU A 501 -37.73 -19.73 1.29
CA LEU A 501 -37.82 -19.60 -0.13
C LEU A 501 -36.43 -19.54 -0.78
N PRO A 502 -36.05 -20.48 -1.63
CA PRO A 502 -34.82 -20.38 -2.39
C PRO A 502 -34.98 -19.37 -3.51
N PHE A 503 -34.01 -18.45 -3.61
CA PHE A 503 -33.92 -17.47 -4.69
C PHE A 503 -32.74 -17.79 -5.61
N PHE A 504 -32.95 -17.62 -6.90
CA PHE A 504 -31.87 -17.61 -7.88
C PHE A 504 -31.01 -16.35 -7.69
N CYS A 505 -31.63 -15.18 -7.64
CA CYS A 505 -30.93 -13.93 -7.54
C CYS A 505 -31.56 -13.03 -6.46
N GLU A 506 -30.70 -12.41 -5.64
CA GLU A 506 -31.09 -11.33 -4.74
C GLU A 506 -30.36 -10.05 -5.14
N ILE A 507 -31.13 -9.02 -5.46
CA ILE A 507 -30.65 -7.72 -5.90
C ILE A 507 -31.01 -6.68 -4.86
N ILE A 508 -30.03 -5.95 -4.37
CA ILE A 508 -30.27 -4.81 -3.49
C ILE A 508 -29.95 -3.52 -4.27
N ASP A 509 -30.92 -2.61 -4.32
CA ASP A 509 -30.73 -1.31 -4.92
C ASP A 509 -30.43 -0.25 -3.85
N GLU A 510 -29.63 0.75 -4.21
CA GLU A 510 -29.06 1.72 -3.26
C GLU A 510 -28.41 1.03 -2.05
N ALA A 511 -27.42 0.20 -2.32
CA ALA A 511 -26.78 -0.69 -1.32
C ALA A 511 -26.25 0.04 -0.07
N GLN A 512 -26.11 1.37 -0.10
CA GLN A 512 -25.77 2.16 1.09
C GLN A 512 -26.83 2.04 2.21
N PHE A 513 -28.03 1.53 1.95
CA PHE A 513 -29.01 1.22 3.00
C PHE A 513 -28.56 0.12 3.95
N ILE A 514 -27.63 -0.73 3.54
CA ILE A 514 -27.02 -1.78 4.38
C ILE A 514 -25.61 -1.45 4.85
N LYS A 515 -25.14 -0.21 4.73
CA LYS A 515 -23.79 0.22 5.10
C LYS A 515 -23.42 -0.04 6.57
N ASN A 516 -24.40 0.02 7.44
CA ASN A 516 -24.23 -0.37 8.84
C ASN A 516 -24.70 -1.80 9.05
N HIS A 517 -23.74 -2.72 9.17
CA HIS A 517 -23.98 -4.16 9.35
C HIS A 517 -24.78 -4.53 10.62
N ALA A 518 -24.80 -3.64 11.62
CA ALA A 518 -25.50 -3.90 12.88
C ALA A 518 -27.02 -3.67 12.80
N THR A 519 -27.50 -2.96 11.77
CA THR A 519 -28.91 -2.65 11.60
C THR A 519 -29.75 -3.88 11.30
N GLN A 520 -31.02 -3.85 11.73
CA GLN A 520 -31.96 -4.94 11.48
C GLN A 520 -32.23 -5.12 9.96
N GLY A 521 -32.20 -4.02 9.17
CA GLY A 521 -32.38 -4.10 7.72
C GLY A 521 -31.21 -4.82 7.05
N ALA A 522 -29.96 -4.52 7.45
CA ALA A 522 -28.79 -5.19 6.92
C ALA A 522 -28.79 -6.70 7.30
N LYS A 523 -29.20 -7.05 8.51
CA LYS A 523 -29.33 -8.44 8.94
C LYS A 523 -30.42 -9.20 8.15
N ALA A 524 -31.57 -8.57 7.93
CA ALA A 524 -32.66 -9.18 7.18
C ALA A 524 -32.25 -9.55 5.75
N VAL A 525 -31.62 -8.60 5.03
CA VAL A 525 -31.12 -8.86 3.68
C VAL A 525 -30.11 -10.04 3.64
N LYS A 526 -29.20 -10.10 4.59
CA LYS A 526 -28.18 -11.17 4.67
C LYS A 526 -28.75 -12.56 5.01
N THR A 527 -29.97 -12.63 5.53
CA THR A 527 -30.64 -13.89 5.90
C THR A 527 -31.25 -14.62 4.69
N ILE A 528 -31.46 -13.92 3.58
CA ILE A 528 -32.05 -14.48 2.37
C ILE A 528 -31.13 -15.51 1.72
N HIS A 529 -31.68 -16.64 1.31
CA HIS A 529 -30.96 -17.69 0.58
C HIS A 529 -31.05 -17.45 -0.93
N ALA A 530 -29.96 -16.91 -1.52
CA ALA A 530 -29.85 -16.68 -2.93
C ALA A 530 -28.56 -17.28 -3.51
N SER A 531 -28.63 -17.85 -4.72
CA SER A 531 -27.48 -18.40 -5.43
C SER A 531 -26.57 -17.31 -5.97
N PHE A 532 -27.13 -16.18 -6.41
CA PHE A 532 -26.44 -15.01 -6.90
C PHE A 532 -26.86 -13.76 -6.15
N ARG A 533 -25.92 -12.90 -5.81
CA ARG A 533 -26.19 -11.65 -5.10
C ARG A 533 -25.58 -10.47 -5.81
N LEU A 534 -26.40 -9.42 -6.03
CA LEU A 534 -26.00 -8.22 -6.72
C LEU A 534 -26.33 -6.99 -5.86
N ALA A 535 -25.41 -6.07 -5.78
CA ALA A 535 -25.60 -4.77 -5.15
C ALA A 535 -25.51 -3.64 -6.19
N LEU A 536 -26.52 -2.78 -6.24
CA LEU A 536 -26.54 -1.61 -7.09
C LEU A 536 -26.34 -0.37 -6.23
N THR A 537 -25.44 0.51 -6.62
CA THR A 537 -25.20 1.77 -5.93
C THR A 537 -24.51 2.75 -6.86
N GLY A 538 -24.71 4.07 -6.66
CA GLY A 538 -23.89 5.10 -7.29
C GLY A 538 -22.61 5.42 -6.51
N THR A 539 -22.57 5.01 -5.22
CA THR A 539 -21.49 5.35 -4.29
C THR A 539 -21.17 4.14 -3.41
N PRO A 540 -20.25 3.25 -3.84
CA PRO A 540 -19.94 2.02 -3.08
C PRO A 540 -19.29 2.28 -1.71
N VAL A 541 -18.62 3.41 -1.56
CA VAL A 541 -18.05 3.90 -0.29
C VAL A 541 -18.31 5.39 -0.19
N GLU A 542 -19.07 5.81 0.81
CA GLU A 542 -19.34 7.23 1.05
C GLU A 542 -18.41 7.84 2.07
N ASN A 543 -18.26 7.19 3.23
CA ASN A 543 -17.56 7.78 4.37
C ASN A 543 -16.55 6.85 5.05
N GLN A 544 -16.76 5.54 5.07
CA GLN A 544 -15.98 4.59 5.87
C GLN A 544 -15.77 3.25 5.15
N LEU A 545 -14.62 2.64 5.36
CA LEU A 545 -14.31 1.29 4.83
C LEU A 545 -15.23 0.19 5.40
N SER A 546 -15.79 0.40 6.59
CA SER A 546 -16.81 -0.50 7.16
C SER A 546 -18.08 -0.62 6.32
N GLU A 547 -18.43 0.42 5.54
CA GLU A 547 -19.56 0.39 4.60
C GLU A 547 -19.30 -0.63 3.49
N LEU A 548 -18.09 -0.60 2.92
CA LEU A 548 -17.63 -1.57 1.91
C LEU A 548 -17.64 -2.99 2.45
N TRP A 549 -17.12 -3.19 3.69
CA TRP A 549 -17.14 -4.49 4.33
C TRP A 549 -18.57 -5.04 4.44
N SER A 550 -19.53 -4.21 4.85
CA SER A 550 -20.92 -4.65 5.01
C SER A 550 -21.57 -5.10 3.70
N ILE A 551 -21.26 -4.44 2.59
CA ILE A 551 -21.75 -4.83 1.26
C ILE A 551 -21.09 -6.13 0.81
N PHE A 552 -19.79 -6.30 0.98
CA PHE A 552 -19.10 -7.55 0.62
C PHE A 552 -19.52 -8.74 1.49
N ASP A 553 -19.83 -8.50 2.77
CA ASP A 553 -20.36 -9.54 3.65
C ASP A 553 -21.79 -9.99 3.24
N TYR A 554 -22.56 -9.10 2.59
CA TYR A 554 -23.80 -9.46 1.92
C TYR A 554 -23.53 -10.28 0.64
N LEU A 555 -22.65 -9.81 -0.24
CA LEU A 555 -22.38 -10.42 -1.55
C LEU A 555 -21.73 -11.79 -1.43
N MET A 556 -20.68 -11.88 -0.65
CA MET A 556 -19.83 -13.07 -0.49
C MET A 556 -19.37 -13.17 0.98
N PRO A 557 -20.15 -13.79 1.87
CA PRO A 557 -19.83 -13.90 3.30
C PRO A 557 -18.42 -14.45 3.53
N GLY A 558 -17.63 -13.75 4.35
CA GLY A 558 -16.26 -14.14 4.65
C GLY A 558 -15.19 -13.71 3.62
N PHE A 559 -15.58 -13.09 2.51
CA PHE A 559 -14.62 -12.58 1.51
C PHE A 559 -13.63 -11.57 2.08
N LEU A 560 -14.12 -10.59 2.82
CA LEU A 560 -13.29 -9.60 3.53
C LEU A 560 -13.08 -9.96 5.02
N TYR A 561 -13.09 -11.24 5.36
CA TYR A 561 -12.96 -11.76 6.74
C TYR A 561 -14.16 -11.38 7.64
N GLY A 562 -14.10 -11.75 8.93
CA GLY A 562 -14.99 -11.20 9.94
C GLY A 562 -14.69 -9.72 10.20
N TYR A 563 -15.68 -8.93 10.65
CA TYR A 563 -15.55 -7.48 10.79
C TYR A 563 -14.38 -7.04 11.68
N GLN A 564 -14.19 -7.71 12.82
CA GLN A 564 -13.09 -7.38 13.72
C GLN A 564 -11.73 -7.50 13.03
N LYS A 565 -11.51 -8.60 12.28
CA LYS A 565 -10.26 -8.84 11.57
C LYS A 565 -10.07 -7.87 10.37
N PHE A 566 -11.16 -7.55 9.65
CA PHE A 566 -11.13 -6.52 8.60
C PHE A 566 -10.72 -5.17 9.17
N ARG A 567 -11.26 -4.80 10.31
CA ARG A 567 -10.94 -3.56 11.01
C ARG A 567 -9.46 -3.49 11.41
N GLU A 568 -8.91 -4.58 11.95
CA GLU A 568 -7.51 -4.68 12.37
C GLU A 568 -6.54 -4.69 11.18
N GLN A 569 -6.90 -5.40 10.11
CA GLN A 569 -6.00 -5.58 8.96
C GLN A 569 -6.06 -4.45 7.93
N PHE A 570 -7.22 -3.82 7.76
CA PHE A 570 -7.44 -2.82 6.73
C PHE A 570 -7.92 -1.47 7.28
N GLU A 571 -9.04 -1.43 8.01
CA GLU A 571 -9.68 -0.16 8.36
C GLU A 571 -8.77 0.72 9.23
N LEU A 572 -8.27 0.20 10.35
CA LEU A 572 -7.42 0.97 11.26
C LEU A 572 -6.07 1.38 10.63
N PRO A 573 -5.32 0.47 9.98
CA PRO A 573 -4.06 0.84 9.36
C PRO A 573 -4.22 1.86 8.22
N ILE A 574 -5.22 1.70 7.37
CA ILE A 574 -5.45 2.61 6.23
C ILE A 574 -5.91 3.98 6.74
N VAL A 575 -6.89 4.03 7.67
CA VAL A 575 -7.49 5.30 8.10
C VAL A 575 -6.60 6.06 9.07
N ARG A 576 -5.92 5.37 10.01
CA ARG A 576 -5.10 6.03 11.03
C ARG A 576 -3.65 6.24 10.63
N ASN A 577 -3.07 5.28 9.92
CA ASN A 577 -1.64 5.27 9.62
C ASN A 577 -1.33 5.64 8.16
N GLY A 578 -2.37 5.77 7.30
CA GLY A 578 -2.17 6.03 5.87
C GLY A 578 -1.45 4.89 5.14
N ASP A 579 -1.65 3.63 5.55
CA ASP A 579 -0.95 2.46 5.03
C ASP A 579 -1.37 2.19 3.57
N GLU A 580 -0.56 2.66 2.63
CA GLU A 580 -0.81 2.57 1.19
C GLU A 580 -0.70 1.12 0.68
N GLU A 581 0.18 0.30 1.23
CA GLU A 581 0.34 -1.11 0.83
C GLU A 581 -0.94 -1.90 1.12
N ARG A 582 -1.53 -1.70 2.29
CA ARG A 582 -2.80 -2.34 2.67
C ARG A 582 -3.97 -1.82 1.86
N LEU A 583 -3.97 -0.54 1.51
CA LEU A 583 -4.98 0.04 0.63
C LEU A 583 -4.92 -0.59 -0.75
N GLU A 584 -3.74 -0.66 -1.35
CA GLU A 584 -3.52 -1.28 -2.67
C GLU A 584 -3.93 -2.76 -2.67
N ARG A 585 -3.58 -3.48 -1.60
CA ARG A 585 -3.97 -4.86 -1.41
C ARG A 585 -5.50 -5.03 -1.37
N LEU A 586 -6.20 -4.20 -0.60
CA LEU A 586 -7.67 -4.21 -0.54
C LEU A 586 -8.27 -3.93 -1.92
N GLN A 587 -7.76 -2.92 -2.61
CA GLN A 587 -8.20 -2.57 -3.97
C GLN A 587 -8.00 -3.73 -4.96
N LYS A 588 -6.85 -4.39 -4.96
CA LYS A 588 -6.60 -5.59 -5.80
C LYS A 588 -7.58 -6.73 -5.51
N MET A 589 -7.96 -6.92 -4.25
CA MET A 589 -8.92 -7.95 -3.85
C MET A 589 -10.33 -7.68 -4.37
N ILE A 590 -10.83 -6.44 -4.24
CA ILE A 590 -12.23 -6.10 -4.54
C ILE A 590 -12.49 -5.71 -5.98
N ARG A 591 -11.47 -5.21 -6.70
CA ARG A 591 -11.59 -4.69 -8.07
C ARG A 591 -12.34 -5.60 -9.04
N PRO A 592 -12.16 -6.93 -9.08
CA PRO A 592 -12.89 -7.80 -10.02
C PRO A 592 -14.40 -7.85 -9.78
N PHE A 593 -14.85 -7.51 -8.58
CA PHE A 593 -16.24 -7.60 -8.12
C PHE A 593 -16.94 -6.25 -8.03
N ILE A 594 -16.30 -5.19 -8.52
CA ILE A 594 -16.88 -3.85 -8.59
C ILE A 594 -16.74 -3.33 -10.01
N LEU A 595 -17.86 -3.07 -10.68
CA LEU A 595 -17.88 -2.37 -11.95
C LEU A 595 -18.35 -0.95 -11.71
N ARG A 596 -17.47 0.03 -11.95
CA ARG A 596 -17.75 1.45 -11.78
C ARG A 596 -17.32 2.23 -13.00
N ARG A 597 -18.26 2.97 -13.61
CA ARG A 597 -18.00 3.84 -14.74
C ARG A 597 -18.57 5.22 -14.44
N LEU A 598 -17.83 6.24 -14.84
CA LEU A 598 -18.24 7.63 -14.68
C LEU A 598 -18.97 8.12 -15.94
N LYS A 599 -19.98 8.97 -15.79
CA LYS A 599 -20.71 9.56 -16.94
C LYS A 599 -19.78 10.19 -17.96
N LYS A 600 -18.79 10.96 -17.50
CA LYS A 600 -17.81 11.64 -18.36
C LYS A 600 -16.94 10.70 -19.20
N GLU A 601 -16.81 9.43 -18.79
CA GLU A 601 -15.99 8.43 -19.50
C GLU A 601 -16.79 7.74 -20.62
N VAL A 602 -18.08 7.48 -20.37
CA VAL A 602 -18.90 6.64 -21.24
C VAL A 602 -19.94 7.43 -22.06
N LEU A 603 -20.30 8.65 -21.66
CA LEU A 603 -21.29 9.50 -22.33
C LEU A 603 -20.63 10.79 -22.83
N LYS A 604 -19.94 10.69 -23.94
CA LYS A 604 -19.28 11.84 -24.58
C LYS A 604 -20.26 12.85 -25.20
N ASP A 605 -21.51 12.43 -25.39
CA ASP A 605 -22.56 13.26 -26.00
C ASP A 605 -23.37 14.12 -25.00
N LEU A 606 -23.19 13.88 -23.69
CA LEU A 606 -23.83 14.72 -22.67
C LEU A 606 -23.05 16.03 -22.52
N PRO A 607 -23.73 17.18 -22.48
CA PRO A 607 -23.09 18.46 -22.21
C PRO A 607 -22.46 18.49 -20.83
N ASP A 608 -21.35 19.21 -20.68
CA ASP A 608 -20.68 19.38 -19.42
C ASP A 608 -21.58 20.07 -18.39
N LYS A 609 -21.54 19.59 -17.16
CA LYS A 609 -22.24 20.21 -16.03
C LYS A 609 -21.50 21.49 -15.62
N ILE A 610 -22.18 22.62 -15.67
CA ILE A 610 -21.63 23.89 -15.19
C ILE A 610 -22.11 24.14 -13.77
N GLU A 611 -21.15 24.19 -12.83
CA GLU A 611 -21.44 24.48 -11.42
C GLU A 611 -20.99 25.90 -11.06
N LYS A 612 -21.89 26.66 -10.42
CA LYS A 612 -21.60 28.00 -9.94
C LYS A 612 -21.99 28.16 -8.47
N ASN A 613 -21.03 28.59 -7.66
CA ASN A 613 -21.33 28.98 -6.29
C ASN A 613 -21.70 30.46 -6.25
N MET A 614 -22.90 30.77 -5.76
CA MET A 614 -23.34 32.13 -5.56
C MET A 614 -23.37 32.48 -4.07
N ALA A 615 -22.89 33.67 -3.72
CA ALA A 615 -22.82 34.13 -2.35
C ALA A 615 -23.64 35.41 -2.17
N ALA A 616 -24.61 35.39 -1.26
CA ALA A 616 -25.37 36.55 -0.84
C ALA A 616 -24.75 37.13 0.45
N ARG A 617 -24.66 38.44 0.55
CA ARG A 617 -24.25 39.14 1.77
C ARG A 617 -25.43 39.26 2.72
N MET A 618 -25.25 38.83 3.95
CA MET A 618 -26.29 38.92 4.99
C MET A 618 -26.68 40.36 5.23
N GLU A 619 -27.98 40.62 5.38
CA GLU A 619 -28.54 41.86 5.86
C GLU A 619 -28.11 42.14 7.31
N GLN A 620 -28.09 43.39 7.72
CA GLN A 620 -27.55 43.84 9.00
C GLN A 620 -28.14 43.04 10.18
N LYS A 621 -29.46 42.94 10.26
CA LYS A 621 -30.16 42.21 11.34
C LYS A 621 -29.86 40.71 11.30
N GLN A 622 -29.81 40.12 10.13
CA GLN A 622 -29.47 38.71 9.92
C GLN A 622 -28.03 38.44 10.39
N LYS A 623 -27.09 39.35 10.08
CA LYS A 623 -25.69 39.26 10.47
C LYS A 623 -25.51 39.31 11.99
N GLU A 624 -26.25 40.19 12.67
CA GLU A 624 -26.23 40.33 14.13
C GLU A 624 -26.73 39.07 14.81
N LEU A 625 -27.82 38.49 14.34
CA LEU A 625 -28.35 37.22 14.83
C LEU A 625 -27.34 36.06 14.61
N TYR A 626 -26.78 36.02 13.41
CA TYR A 626 -25.76 35.00 13.10
C TYR A 626 -24.54 35.10 14.03
N HIS A 627 -24.02 36.34 14.26
CA HIS A 627 -22.89 36.56 15.15
C HIS A 627 -23.19 36.17 16.61
N ALA A 628 -24.39 36.47 17.11
CA ALA A 628 -24.79 36.11 18.45
C ALA A 628 -24.79 34.57 18.66
N HIS A 629 -25.37 33.81 17.68
CA HIS A 629 -25.34 32.34 17.75
C HIS A 629 -23.95 31.77 17.54
N ALA A 630 -23.13 32.34 16.65
CA ALA A 630 -21.76 31.90 16.43
C ALA A 630 -20.86 32.11 17.68
N GLN A 631 -21.02 33.25 18.34
CA GLN A 631 -20.31 33.52 19.60
C GLN A 631 -20.74 32.54 20.70
N ARG A 632 -22.03 32.25 20.81
CA ARG A 632 -22.55 31.26 21.75
C ARG A 632 -21.95 29.87 21.52
N LEU A 633 -21.90 29.45 20.26
CA LEU A 633 -21.28 28.15 19.90
C LEU A 633 -19.80 28.15 20.20
N ALA A 634 -19.07 29.24 19.89
CA ALA A 634 -17.64 29.36 20.18
C ALA A 634 -17.36 29.27 21.69
N LEU A 635 -18.16 29.95 22.53
CA LEU A 635 -18.04 29.86 23.99
C LEU A 635 -18.34 28.46 24.53
N MET A 636 -19.32 27.76 23.95
CA MET A 636 -19.59 26.34 24.29
C MET A 636 -18.41 25.45 24.00
N LEU A 637 -17.74 25.62 22.86
CA LEU A 637 -16.63 24.79 22.43
C LEU A 637 -15.32 25.11 23.18
N GLN A 638 -15.08 26.37 23.55
CA GLN A 638 -13.87 26.79 24.26
C GLN A 638 -13.74 26.24 25.69
N ASN A 639 -14.86 25.91 26.31
CA ASN A 639 -14.91 25.50 27.72
C ASN A 639 -15.11 23.98 27.92
N GLN A 640 -14.99 23.18 26.86
CA GLN A 640 -15.25 21.73 26.92
C GLN A 640 -13.97 20.91 26.84
N THR A 641 -13.87 19.89 27.69
CA THR A 641 -12.91 18.79 27.55
C THR A 641 -13.36 17.79 26.44
N GLU A 642 -12.48 16.89 26.02
CA GLU A 642 -12.83 15.87 25.00
C GLU A 642 -14.01 14.97 25.43
N GLU A 643 -14.12 14.65 26.72
CA GLU A 643 -15.21 13.86 27.26
C GLU A 643 -16.53 14.65 27.29
N GLU A 644 -16.51 15.89 27.72
CA GLU A 644 -17.68 16.79 27.71
C GLU A 644 -18.15 17.10 26.30
N PHE A 645 -17.24 17.19 25.34
CA PHE A 645 -17.58 17.34 23.92
C PHE A 645 -18.32 16.09 23.39
N ALA A 646 -17.95 14.88 23.84
CA ALA A 646 -18.63 13.66 23.43
C ALA A 646 -20.11 13.65 23.89
N ASP A 647 -20.40 14.18 25.07
CA ASP A 647 -21.77 14.26 25.62
C ASP A 647 -22.56 15.42 25.03
N SER A 648 -21.90 16.51 24.63
CA SER A 648 -22.54 17.71 24.08
C SER A 648 -22.74 17.69 22.56
N ARG A 649 -22.32 16.64 21.86
CA ARG A 649 -22.36 16.54 20.37
C ARG A 649 -23.73 16.91 19.77
N PHE A 650 -24.82 16.47 20.40
CA PHE A 650 -26.17 16.80 19.94
C PHE A 650 -26.49 18.28 20.07
N GLN A 651 -25.99 18.95 21.12
CA GLN A 651 -26.21 20.38 21.29
C GLN A 651 -25.41 21.18 20.26
N VAL A 652 -24.14 20.80 20.02
CA VAL A 652 -23.30 21.40 18.97
C VAL A 652 -23.94 21.25 17.59
N LEU A 653 -24.43 20.06 17.23
CA LEU A 653 -25.14 19.83 15.98
C LEU A 653 -26.43 20.66 15.87
N SER A 654 -27.17 20.84 16.97
CA SER A 654 -28.36 21.69 17.00
C SER A 654 -28.00 23.15 16.74
N GLU A 655 -26.96 23.69 17.39
CA GLU A 655 -26.51 25.07 17.15
C GLU A 655 -25.97 25.28 15.74
N LEU A 656 -25.23 24.31 15.19
CA LEU A 656 -24.81 24.35 13.78
C LEU A 656 -26.01 24.35 12.83
N THR A 657 -27.06 23.60 13.15
CA THR A 657 -28.31 23.59 12.37
C THR A 657 -29.01 24.95 12.43
N ARG A 658 -29.06 25.58 13.61
CA ARG A 658 -29.58 26.94 13.79
C ARG A 658 -28.82 27.99 12.98
N LEU A 659 -27.49 27.94 13.01
CA LEU A 659 -26.64 28.82 12.20
C LEU A 659 -26.96 28.66 10.70
N ARG A 660 -27.12 27.42 10.23
CA ARG A 660 -27.52 27.16 8.84
C ARG A 660 -28.90 27.69 8.50
N GLN A 661 -29.87 27.54 9.41
CA GLN A 661 -31.20 28.11 9.25
C GLN A 661 -31.14 29.64 9.18
N LEU A 662 -30.35 30.31 10.03
CA LEU A 662 -30.10 31.75 9.99
C LEU A 662 -29.47 32.20 8.65
N CYS A 663 -28.58 31.39 8.08
CA CYS A 663 -28.03 31.65 6.74
C CYS A 663 -29.07 31.53 5.64
N CYS A 664 -30.08 30.67 5.81
CA CYS A 664 -31.17 30.51 4.85
C CYS A 664 -32.18 31.65 4.95
N ASP A 665 -32.77 31.78 6.13
CA ASP A 665 -33.76 32.83 6.44
C ASP A 665 -33.94 32.88 7.98
N PRO A 666 -33.73 34.02 8.65
CA PRO A 666 -33.94 34.12 10.09
C PRO A 666 -35.34 33.75 10.57
N GLY A 667 -36.36 33.95 9.72
CA GLY A 667 -37.73 33.54 9.99
C GLY A 667 -37.94 32.04 10.12
N LEU A 668 -36.97 31.20 9.86
CA LEU A 668 -37.00 29.78 10.20
C LEU A 668 -36.84 29.51 11.70
N LEU A 669 -36.28 30.48 12.44
CA LEU A 669 -36.05 30.40 13.90
C LEU A 669 -36.93 31.38 14.67
N LEU A 670 -37.24 32.52 14.09
CA LEU A 670 -37.97 33.62 14.71
C LEU A 670 -39.29 33.88 13.94
N GLU A 671 -40.41 33.46 14.52
CA GLU A 671 -41.73 33.59 13.87
C GLU A 671 -42.10 35.05 13.52
N ASP A 672 -41.66 36.01 14.35
CA ASP A 672 -41.88 37.42 14.16
C ASP A 672 -40.82 38.15 13.31
N TYR A 673 -39.96 37.42 12.64
CA TYR A 673 -38.99 38.03 11.74
C TYR A 673 -39.63 38.43 10.41
N HIS A 674 -39.74 39.78 10.21
CA HIS A 674 -40.27 40.38 8.99
C HIS A 674 -39.17 41.08 8.16
N GLY A 675 -37.90 40.78 8.43
CA GLY A 675 -36.78 41.31 7.67
C GLY A 675 -36.59 40.59 6.32
N GLU A 676 -35.76 41.18 5.50
CA GLU A 676 -35.39 40.63 4.20
C GLU A 676 -34.33 39.52 4.40
N SER A 677 -34.28 38.57 3.50
CA SER A 677 -33.27 37.52 3.43
C SER A 677 -32.55 37.59 2.08
N ALA A 678 -31.35 38.16 2.08
CA ALA A 678 -30.58 38.39 0.86
C ALA A 678 -30.40 37.11 0.03
N LYS A 679 -30.33 35.95 0.67
CA LYS A 679 -30.22 34.65 0.00
C LYS A 679 -31.55 34.29 -0.72
N THR A 680 -32.68 34.58 -0.07
CA THR A 680 -33.99 34.33 -0.65
C THR A 680 -34.20 35.24 -1.86
N ASP A 681 -33.87 36.52 -1.74
CA ASP A 681 -34.05 37.50 -2.82
C ASP A 681 -33.15 37.15 -4.02
N MET A 682 -31.88 36.81 -3.80
CA MET A 682 -30.97 36.32 -4.84
C MET A 682 -31.53 35.04 -5.52
N CYS A 683 -32.04 34.10 -4.74
CA CYS A 683 -32.61 32.87 -5.30
C CYS A 683 -33.83 33.17 -6.17
N MET A 684 -34.71 34.07 -5.69
CA MET A 684 -35.89 34.46 -6.46
C MET A 684 -35.53 35.22 -7.75
N GLU A 685 -34.53 36.09 -7.71
CA GLU A 685 -34.02 36.78 -8.90
C GLU A 685 -33.50 35.78 -9.94
N LEU A 686 -32.74 34.77 -9.51
CA LEU A 686 -32.28 33.71 -10.38
C LEU A 686 -33.45 32.93 -11.01
N ILE A 687 -34.44 32.57 -10.20
CA ILE A 687 -35.60 31.81 -10.68
C ILE A 687 -36.39 32.66 -11.70
N VAL A 688 -36.71 33.92 -11.39
CA VAL A 688 -37.45 34.80 -12.29
C VAL A 688 -36.73 34.96 -13.63
N ASN A 689 -35.42 35.19 -13.61
CA ASN A 689 -34.63 35.34 -14.82
C ASN A 689 -34.58 34.03 -15.63
N ALA A 690 -34.39 32.89 -14.98
CA ALA A 690 -34.36 31.59 -15.66
C ALA A 690 -35.72 31.18 -16.24
N VAL A 691 -36.78 31.38 -15.51
CA VAL A 691 -38.16 31.15 -16.01
C VAL A 691 -38.47 32.08 -17.18
N GLY A 692 -38.09 33.38 -17.09
CA GLY A 692 -38.21 34.32 -18.18
C GLY A 692 -37.44 33.94 -19.45
N ALA A 693 -36.35 33.15 -19.30
CA ALA A 693 -35.60 32.61 -20.40
C ALA A 693 -36.12 31.23 -20.91
N GLY A 694 -37.22 30.73 -20.33
CA GLY A 694 -37.84 29.46 -20.74
C GLY A 694 -37.22 28.19 -20.11
N HIS A 695 -36.44 28.35 -19.07
CA HIS A 695 -35.80 27.22 -18.38
C HIS A 695 -36.72 26.57 -17.34
N LYS A 696 -36.56 25.24 -17.15
CA LYS A 696 -37.20 24.50 -16.06
C LYS A 696 -36.21 24.25 -14.93
N ILE A 697 -36.65 24.41 -13.69
CA ILE A 697 -35.81 24.50 -12.50
C ILE A 697 -36.18 23.43 -11.49
N LEU A 698 -35.20 22.69 -10.97
CA LEU A 698 -35.31 21.93 -9.74
C LEU A 698 -34.74 22.75 -8.58
N LEU A 699 -35.56 23.02 -7.58
CA LEU A 699 -35.16 23.76 -6.38
C LEU A 699 -35.10 22.81 -5.17
N PHE A 700 -33.93 22.55 -4.67
CA PHE A 700 -33.73 21.68 -3.53
C PHE A 700 -33.44 22.44 -2.23
N SER A 701 -34.11 22.04 -1.15
CA SER A 701 -33.76 22.45 0.22
C SER A 701 -33.92 21.28 1.20
N GLN A 702 -33.11 21.27 2.24
CA GLN A 702 -33.24 20.27 3.32
C GLN A 702 -34.35 20.67 4.30
N PHE A 703 -34.68 21.97 4.40
CA PHE A 703 -35.69 22.47 5.33
C PHE A 703 -37.04 22.61 4.59
N THR A 704 -38.01 21.80 5.00
CA THR A 704 -39.38 21.90 4.42
C THR A 704 -40.00 23.25 4.68
N SER A 705 -39.79 23.84 5.87
CA SER A 705 -40.25 25.20 6.19
C SER A 705 -39.62 26.27 5.30
N MET A 706 -38.39 26.03 4.78
CA MET A 706 -37.81 26.93 3.79
C MET A 706 -38.49 26.81 2.42
N LEU A 707 -38.83 25.58 2.04
CA LEU A 707 -39.61 25.38 0.80
C LEU A 707 -40.97 26.05 0.88
N ASP A 708 -41.65 26.02 2.04
CA ASP A 708 -42.92 26.73 2.23
C ASP A 708 -42.75 28.24 2.02
N ARG A 709 -41.70 28.85 2.56
CA ARG A 709 -41.39 30.27 2.35
C ARG A 709 -41.07 30.61 0.89
N LEU A 710 -40.29 29.77 0.23
CA LEU A 710 -39.96 29.94 -1.20
C LEU A 710 -41.18 29.80 -2.08
N THR A 711 -42.09 28.87 -1.78
CA THR A 711 -43.33 28.71 -2.54
C THR A 711 -44.28 29.85 -2.33
N GLU A 712 -44.34 30.49 -1.15
CA GLU A 712 -45.08 31.73 -0.93
C GLU A 712 -44.54 32.90 -1.78
N ARG A 713 -43.24 32.99 -1.94
CA ARG A 713 -42.60 34.00 -2.81
C ARG A 713 -42.91 33.73 -4.29
N LEU A 714 -42.81 32.45 -4.73
CA LEU A 714 -43.16 32.03 -6.09
C LEU A 714 -44.60 32.40 -6.43
N LYS A 715 -45.56 32.19 -5.52
CA LYS A 715 -46.95 32.60 -5.70
C LYS A 715 -47.11 34.10 -5.87
N LYS A 716 -46.35 34.90 -5.11
CA LYS A 716 -46.38 36.37 -5.22
C LYS A 716 -45.88 36.87 -6.57
N GLU A 717 -44.89 36.16 -7.13
CA GLU A 717 -44.31 36.44 -8.45
C GLU A 717 -45.16 35.82 -9.59
N GLY A 718 -46.25 35.11 -9.29
CA GLY A 718 -47.11 34.49 -10.30
C GLY A 718 -46.48 33.31 -11.01
N ILE A 719 -45.52 32.63 -10.39
CA ILE A 719 -44.78 31.47 -10.95
C ILE A 719 -45.40 30.18 -10.43
N ASP A 720 -45.89 29.35 -11.34
CA ASP A 720 -46.42 28.03 -11.04
C ASP A 720 -45.30 27.06 -10.61
N TYR A 721 -45.63 26.15 -9.67
CA TYR A 721 -44.68 25.22 -9.15
C TYR A 721 -45.29 23.90 -8.69
N TYR A 722 -44.48 22.84 -8.66
CA TYR A 722 -44.74 21.62 -7.92
C TYR A 722 -44.00 21.62 -6.59
N LEU A 723 -44.59 21.03 -5.54
CA LEU A 723 -43.98 20.91 -4.23
C LEU A 723 -43.95 19.43 -3.78
N LEU A 724 -42.76 18.85 -3.62
CA LEU A 724 -42.57 17.49 -3.18
C LEU A 724 -41.84 17.47 -1.83
N THR A 725 -42.59 17.05 -0.80
CA THR A 725 -42.09 16.82 0.55
C THR A 725 -42.31 15.38 0.96
N GLY A 726 -41.79 14.98 2.14
CA GLY A 726 -41.93 13.61 2.67
C GLY A 726 -43.39 13.21 2.97
N SER A 727 -44.31 14.16 3.08
CA SER A 727 -45.74 13.92 3.33
C SER A 727 -46.55 13.52 2.10
N VAL A 728 -46.00 13.71 0.88
CA VAL A 728 -46.68 13.38 -0.37
C VAL A 728 -46.70 11.86 -0.56
N ASN A 729 -47.91 11.30 -0.81
CA ASN A 729 -48.05 9.87 -1.05
C ASN A 729 -47.36 9.45 -2.37
N LYS A 730 -47.05 8.16 -2.51
CA LYS A 730 -46.25 7.65 -3.61
C LYS A 730 -46.88 7.82 -4.98
N GLU A 731 -48.18 7.61 -5.12
CA GLU A 731 -48.93 7.72 -6.37
C GLU A 731 -48.94 9.18 -6.85
N LYS A 732 -49.22 10.10 -5.95
CA LYS A 732 -49.21 11.52 -6.25
C LYS A 732 -47.81 12.03 -6.64
N ARG A 733 -46.76 11.46 -6.02
CA ARG A 733 -45.37 11.75 -6.38
C ARG A 733 -45.06 11.38 -7.83
N MET A 734 -45.46 10.20 -8.28
CA MET A 734 -45.26 9.76 -9.66
C MET A 734 -46.03 10.63 -10.63
N GLN A 735 -47.28 10.95 -10.34
CA GLN A 735 -48.10 11.85 -11.16
C GLN A 735 -47.45 13.22 -11.31
N MET A 736 -46.92 13.79 -10.22
CA MET A 736 -46.25 15.10 -10.25
C MET A 736 -44.98 15.07 -11.12
N VAL A 737 -44.19 14.00 -11.04
CA VAL A 737 -42.99 13.81 -11.87
C VAL A 737 -43.36 13.69 -13.34
N ASP A 738 -44.37 12.89 -13.68
CA ASP A 738 -44.82 12.69 -15.04
C ASP A 738 -45.42 13.98 -15.61
N SER A 739 -46.20 14.73 -14.81
CA SER A 739 -46.77 16.03 -15.22
C SER A 739 -45.66 17.04 -15.48
N PHE A 740 -44.69 17.20 -14.56
CA PHE A 740 -43.57 18.15 -14.72
C PHE A 740 -42.73 17.87 -15.96
N ASN A 741 -42.56 16.63 -16.35
CA ASN A 741 -41.81 16.28 -17.55
C ASN A 741 -42.60 16.58 -18.85
N LYS A 742 -43.92 16.76 -18.77
CA LYS A 742 -44.82 16.92 -19.95
C LYS A 742 -45.47 18.30 -20.06
N ASP A 743 -45.68 18.98 -18.94
CA ASP A 743 -46.35 20.29 -18.88
C ASP A 743 -45.33 21.45 -18.87
N ASP A 744 -45.83 22.68 -18.80
CA ASP A 744 -45.05 23.92 -18.85
C ASP A 744 -44.76 24.51 -17.46
N VAL A 745 -45.05 23.81 -16.37
CA VAL A 745 -44.77 24.30 -15.02
C VAL A 745 -43.24 24.44 -14.84
N PRO A 746 -42.72 25.64 -14.53
CA PRO A 746 -41.29 25.92 -14.65
C PRO A 746 -40.46 25.49 -13.41
N VAL A 747 -41.11 25.38 -12.24
CA VAL A 747 -40.35 25.13 -11.00
C VAL A 747 -40.88 23.90 -10.28
N PHE A 748 -39.94 23.01 -9.87
CA PHE A 748 -40.23 21.90 -8.98
C PHE A 748 -39.44 22.05 -7.68
N CYS A 749 -40.14 22.39 -6.62
CA CYS A 749 -39.58 22.49 -5.25
C CYS A 749 -39.55 21.12 -4.60
N ILE A 750 -38.38 20.69 -4.17
CA ILE A 750 -38.18 19.31 -3.68
C ILE A 750 -37.39 19.32 -2.35
N SER A 751 -37.93 18.67 -1.32
CA SER A 751 -37.12 18.47 -0.12
C SER A 751 -36.01 17.46 -0.40
N LEU A 752 -34.76 17.75 0.06
CA LEU A 752 -33.59 16.97 -0.26
C LEU A 752 -33.75 15.48 0.16
N LYS A 753 -34.45 15.23 1.27
CA LYS A 753 -34.76 13.85 1.74
C LYS A 753 -35.77 13.16 0.81
N ALA A 754 -36.79 13.87 0.30
CA ALA A 754 -37.78 13.32 -0.59
C ALA A 754 -37.23 13.14 -2.02
N GLY A 755 -36.33 14.05 -2.43
CA GLY A 755 -35.67 14.01 -3.73
C GLY A 755 -34.52 13.01 -3.82
N GLY A 756 -34.04 12.48 -2.72
CA GLY A 756 -32.84 11.61 -2.63
C GLY A 756 -32.96 10.27 -3.35
N THR A 757 -34.15 9.84 -3.77
CA THR A 757 -34.35 8.52 -4.37
C THR A 757 -35.30 8.52 -5.56
N GLY A 758 -34.86 8.05 -6.72
CA GLY A 758 -35.67 7.47 -7.79
C GLY A 758 -36.44 8.37 -8.70
N LEU A 759 -36.34 9.71 -8.59
CA LEU A 759 -37.08 10.61 -9.50
C LEU A 759 -36.34 10.76 -10.84
N ASN A 760 -37.10 10.77 -11.94
CA ASN A 760 -36.57 11.07 -13.27
C ASN A 760 -37.14 12.41 -13.74
N LEU A 761 -36.36 13.50 -13.68
CA LEU A 761 -36.77 14.87 -13.91
C LEU A 761 -35.95 15.50 -15.05
N THR A 762 -35.92 14.82 -16.19
CA THR A 762 -35.12 15.18 -17.36
C THR A 762 -35.56 16.42 -18.08
N ALA A 763 -36.78 16.94 -17.81
CA ALA A 763 -37.25 18.18 -18.37
C ALA A 763 -36.57 19.43 -17.77
N ALA A 764 -35.89 19.30 -16.63
CA ALA A 764 -35.21 20.43 -15.99
C ALA A 764 -33.76 20.54 -16.47
N ASP A 765 -33.38 21.76 -16.78
CA ASP A 765 -32.00 22.11 -17.20
C ASP A 765 -31.23 22.94 -16.17
N ILE A 766 -31.93 23.46 -15.15
CA ILE A 766 -31.30 24.19 -14.04
C ILE A 766 -31.60 23.49 -12.71
N VAL A 767 -30.57 23.33 -11.89
CA VAL A 767 -30.68 22.79 -10.52
C VAL A 767 -30.14 23.80 -9.53
N ILE A 768 -30.98 24.20 -8.58
CA ILE A 768 -30.62 25.12 -7.50
C ILE A 768 -30.61 24.36 -6.18
N HIS A 769 -29.45 24.27 -5.54
CA HIS A 769 -29.33 23.85 -4.15
C HIS A 769 -29.34 25.08 -3.25
N TYR A 770 -30.47 25.33 -2.62
CA TYR A 770 -30.67 26.52 -1.78
C TYR A 770 -29.78 26.45 -0.53
N ASP A 771 -29.68 25.29 0.12
CA ASP A 771 -28.85 25.03 1.29
C ASP A 771 -28.00 23.78 1.06
N PRO A 772 -26.69 23.91 0.75
CA PRO A 772 -25.80 22.78 0.53
C PRO A 772 -25.78 21.83 1.73
N TRP A 773 -25.71 20.51 1.46
CA TRP A 773 -25.67 19.48 2.49
C TRP A 773 -24.23 19.06 2.83
N TRP A 774 -24.01 18.56 4.07
CA TRP A 774 -22.72 18.04 4.49
C TRP A 774 -22.24 16.83 3.67
N ASN A 775 -23.17 16.00 3.23
CA ASN A 775 -22.89 14.86 2.37
C ASN A 775 -23.04 15.28 0.90
N VAL A 776 -21.90 15.49 0.25
CA VAL A 776 -21.81 15.88 -1.16
C VAL A 776 -22.42 14.80 -2.07
N ALA A 777 -22.35 13.52 -1.70
CA ALA A 777 -22.94 12.44 -2.49
C ALA A 777 -24.46 12.59 -2.61
N VAL A 778 -25.18 12.95 -1.53
CA VAL A 778 -26.63 13.20 -1.56
C VAL A 778 -26.97 14.41 -2.43
N GLN A 779 -26.15 15.45 -2.40
CA GLN A 779 -26.34 16.63 -3.23
C GLN A 779 -26.13 16.28 -4.72
N ASN A 780 -25.09 15.55 -5.06
CA ASN A 780 -24.83 15.08 -6.41
C ASN A 780 -25.95 14.16 -6.90
N GLN A 781 -26.45 13.26 -6.03
CA GLN A 781 -27.60 12.42 -6.34
C GLN A 781 -28.84 13.25 -6.72
N ALA A 782 -29.10 14.36 -6.03
CA ALA A 782 -30.20 15.25 -6.33
C ALA A 782 -30.00 15.95 -7.67
N THR A 783 -28.79 16.45 -7.96
CA THR A 783 -28.47 17.07 -9.26
C THR A 783 -28.57 16.07 -10.42
N ASP A 784 -28.15 14.83 -10.22
CA ASP A 784 -28.22 13.78 -11.24
C ASP A 784 -29.64 13.34 -11.62
N ARG A 785 -30.68 13.93 -11.00
CA ARG A 785 -32.07 13.74 -11.41
C ARG A 785 -32.40 14.47 -12.73
N ALA A 786 -31.77 15.61 -12.96
CA ALA A 786 -31.89 16.37 -14.20
C ALA A 786 -30.86 15.90 -15.24
N HIS A 787 -29.63 15.64 -14.83
CA HIS A 787 -28.53 15.27 -15.71
C HIS A 787 -28.54 13.76 -16.00
N ARG A 788 -29.46 13.30 -16.85
CA ARG A 788 -29.67 11.93 -17.29
C ARG A 788 -29.77 11.81 -18.80
N ILE A 789 -29.65 10.59 -19.30
CA ILE A 789 -30.02 10.26 -20.67
C ILE A 789 -31.54 10.37 -20.76
N GLY A 790 -32.01 11.29 -21.55
CA GLY A 790 -33.45 11.55 -21.85
C GLY A 790 -34.07 10.52 -22.76
#